data_59d2a5a38eda489849a3f7d7dbb9e90b
#
_entry.id   59d2a5a38eda489849a3f7d7dbb9e90b
#
_cell.length_a   1.000
_cell.length_b   1.000
_cell.length_c   1.000
_cell.angle_alpha   90.00
_cell.angle_beta   90.00
_cell.angle_gamma   90.00
#
_symmetry.space_group_name_H-M   'P 1'
#
loop_
_entity.id
_entity.type
_entity.pdbx_description
1 polymer ?
#
loop_
_entity_poly.entity_id
_entity_poly.type
_entity_poly.pdbx_seq_one_letter_code
_entity_poly.pdbx_strand_id
1 'polypeptide(L)'
;MTEIQIIKRDSTHQSYDFSKIQKTLDRAIKGFDLNQAPLIEKINQFIKNETTTKEIINYLTLTALSLTSIDEPDWKNAAGRLKLFELYKQTAINRGLNHSEKSLYHDFCGFVKNTVKCGVYSSVLTEKYTDEELQEAGKFINPDFDLLYDYAGINLLIKRYLCEYNDKIVELPQEMFLTIALLIEQNAPKNIRLALVKDTYEKLADRKISLGTPLLMNLRRPNGNLSSCFITVMDDNRDSIFYVIDQISAISKFGGGVGCNLSRVRCKGARIKGIKNSSGGVIPWIRIINDTAVAVNQQGKRKGAVTVSLDIWHLDIEDFLELRTENGDQRMKAYDIFPQVVIPDLFMKKVENNEKWLLVDPNEVRTKYGKEIANLWGKDFEELYAQLYLDAEFGKLEMFKFVSAKELLKRLMKSQIETGMPYIAFKDTLNRYNPNKHDGIIVGTNLCTESHSNVRPTEFLPKRLDGNKIISETQNGLVHVCNLVSINLANINSDKELDSICQTSVRILDNAIDFTEVPILEGSQHNQRYRTIGIGAMGLADHLAKRNIPYIASADYVDDLFEKIAIYNIRASINAAKEKGTFGAYKDSDWDKALILGKRQLEFQGSKYKEEWNKIFSDLAKYGIRNSQLSAIAPNTSSSLIQGCTASVLPIYSKFFVETHGKGSIPNCPPFIKDKFWFYQENRNINQKTIIDIMSRINKWIDTGISIELMYNLNRNIKAVDIYETIMDAWKKDIKTLYYTRTIQKDGSSVEKSECVSCAG
;
A
#
# COMPACT_ATOMS: atom_id res chain seq x y z
N MET A 1 -2.83 -43.25 40.58
CA MET A 1 -2.83 -42.47 39.32
C MET A 1 -1.38 -42.35 38.91
N THR A 2 -1.01 -42.85 37.74
CA THR A 2 0.34 -42.70 37.19
C THR A 2 0.63 -41.20 37.01
N GLU A 3 1.71 -40.74 37.59
CA GLU A 3 2.15 -39.32 37.52
C GLU A 3 2.34 -38.95 36.03
N ILE A 4 1.64 -37.91 35.56
CA ILE A 4 1.74 -37.48 34.17
C ILE A 4 3.16 -36.90 33.91
N GLN A 5 3.85 -37.46 32.94
CA GLN A 5 5.17 -37.00 32.50
C GLN A 5 5.02 -36.12 31.25
N ILE A 6 5.71 -34.98 31.24
CA ILE A 6 5.74 -34.03 30.14
C ILE A 6 7.12 -34.05 29.48
N ILE A 7 7.16 -34.05 28.14
CA ILE A 7 8.39 -34.03 27.37
C ILE A 7 8.83 -32.55 27.16
N LYS A 8 10.03 -32.24 27.59
CA LYS A 8 10.67 -30.94 27.37
C LYS A 8 11.19 -30.81 25.93
N ARG A 9 11.57 -29.59 25.55
CA ARG A 9 12.17 -29.32 24.22
C ARG A 9 13.55 -29.95 24.01
N ASP A 10 14.29 -30.26 25.08
CA ASP A 10 15.53 -31.01 25.09
C ASP A 10 15.34 -32.52 25.19
N SER A 11 14.10 -32.99 24.97
CA SER A 11 13.66 -34.39 25.07
C SER A 11 13.76 -34.99 26.47
N THR A 12 13.97 -34.23 27.51
CA THR A 12 13.93 -34.69 28.90
C THR A 12 12.50 -34.81 29.40
N HIS A 13 12.24 -35.77 30.29
CA HIS A 13 10.94 -35.99 30.95
C HIS A 13 10.89 -35.23 32.29
N GLN A 14 9.76 -34.63 32.57
CA GLN A 14 9.50 -33.94 33.83
C GLN A 14 8.07 -34.19 34.27
N SER A 15 7.84 -34.43 35.58
CA SER A 15 6.50 -34.50 36.16
C SER A 15 5.70 -33.24 35.87
N TYR A 16 4.44 -33.44 35.48
CA TYR A 16 3.53 -32.33 35.18
C TYR A 16 3.34 -31.43 36.41
N ASP A 17 3.50 -30.14 36.19
CA ASP A 17 3.35 -29.11 37.20
C ASP A 17 2.49 -27.98 36.64
N PHE A 18 1.22 -27.93 37.03
CA PHE A 18 0.26 -26.93 36.60
C PHE A 18 0.69 -25.51 36.97
N SER A 19 1.46 -25.32 38.07
CA SER A 19 1.90 -24.00 38.48
C SER A 19 2.73 -23.27 37.42
N LYS A 20 3.43 -24.01 36.55
CA LYS A 20 4.21 -23.46 35.42
C LYS A 20 3.31 -22.94 34.31
N ILE A 21 2.22 -23.64 34.06
CA ILE A 21 1.20 -23.19 33.09
C ILE A 21 0.53 -21.93 33.63
N GLN A 22 0.10 -21.96 34.90
CA GLN A 22 -0.54 -20.82 35.55
C GLN A 22 0.34 -19.58 35.49
N LYS A 23 1.64 -19.68 35.85
CA LYS A 23 2.59 -18.56 35.74
C LYS A 23 2.72 -18.02 34.32
N THR A 24 2.70 -18.89 33.30
CA THR A 24 2.77 -18.47 31.89
C THR A 24 1.49 -17.74 31.49
N LEU A 25 0.35 -18.22 31.93
CA LEU A 25 -0.95 -17.61 31.65
C LEU A 25 -1.07 -16.25 32.36
N ASP A 26 -0.74 -16.17 33.67
CA ASP A 26 -0.77 -14.92 34.44
C ASP A 26 0.08 -13.82 33.79
N ARG A 27 1.22 -14.19 33.22
CA ARG A 27 2.07 -13.25 32.45
C ARG A 27 1.41 -12.83 31.14
N ALA A 28 0.76 -13.75 30.45
CA ALA A 28 0.11 -13.46 29.18
C ALA A 28 -1.09 -12.53 29.33
N ILE A 29 -1.87 -12.69 30.40
CA ILE A 29 -3.07 -11.88 30.67
C ILE A 29 -2.80 -10.63 31.50
N LYS A 30 -1.57 -10.41 31.97
CA LYS A 30 -1.24 -9.26 32.83
C LYS A 30 -1.73 -7.94 32.22
N GLY A 31 -2.58 -7.24 32.96
CA GLY A 31 -3.17 -5.97 32.54
C GLY A 31 -4.49 -6.09 31.75
N PHE A 32 -5.01 -7.31 31.58
CA PHE A 32 -6.32 -7.57 30.99
C PHE A 32 -7.28 -8.17 32.02
N ASP A 33 -8.54 -7.79 31.95
CA ASP A 33 -9.63 -8.37 32.75
C ASP A 33 -10.26 -9.52 31.98
N LEU A 34 -9.73 -10.74 32.15
CA LEU A 34 -10.10 -11.94 31.43
C LEU A 34 -10.45 -13.08 32.38
N ASN A 35 -11.56 -13.76 32.12
CA ASN A 35 -11.94 -14.98 32.86
C ASN A 35 -11.13 -16.20 32.40
N GLN A 36 -10.16 -16.64 33.21
CA GLN A 36 -9.26 -17.77 32.90
C GLN A 36 -9.94 -19.17 32.99
N ALA A 37 -11.04 -19.28 33.72
CA ALA A 37 -11.64 -20.59 34.04
C ALA A 37 -11.91 -21.47 32.80
N PRO A 38 -12.51 -20.94 31.69
CA PRO A 38 -12.74 -21.75 30.50
C PRO A 38 -11.46 -22.28 29.83
N LEU A 39 -10.37 -21.48 29.87
CA LEU A 39 -9.08 -21.89 29.31
C LEU A 39 -8.41 -22.96 30.17
N ILE A 40 -8.45 -22.80 31.52
CA ILE A 40 -7.89 -23.78 32.47
C ILE A 40 -8.60 -25.12 32.33
N GLU A 41 -9.92 -25.14 32.22
CA GLU A 41 -10.70 -26.35 32.04
C GLU A 41 -10.27 -27.10 30.77
N LYS A 42 -10.19 -26.41 29.65
CA LYS A 42 -9.80 -27.01 28.37
C LYS A 42 -8.37 -27.55 28.39
N ILE A 43 -7.39 -26.83 29.01
CA ILE A 43 -6.01 -27.30 29.06
C ILE A 43 -5.88 -28.56 29.93
N ASN A 44 -6.61 -28.66 31.05
CA ASN A 44 -6.59 -29.83 31.92
C ASN A 44 -7.13 -31.08 31.21
N GLN A 45 -8.10 -30.94 30.30
CA GLN A 45 -8.60 -32.01 29.45
C GLN A 45 -7.62 -32.44 28.35
N PHE A 46 -6.80 -31.50 27.87
CA PHE A 46 -5.84 -31.76 26.80
C PHE A 46 -4.58 -32.50 27.25
N ILE A 47 -4.07 -32.19 28.45
CA ILE A 47 -2.79 -32.72 28.92
C ILE A 47 -2.90 -34.21 29.26
N LYS A 48 -2.04 -35.00 28.59
CA LYS A 48 -1.89 -36.46 28.78
C LYS A 48 -0.41 -36.77 29.01
N ASN A 49 -0.15 -38.05 29.37
CA ASN A 49 1.22 -38.54 29.49
C ASN A 49 1.97 -38.33 28.16
N GLU A 50 3.23 -37.88 28.21
CA GLU A 50 4.11 -37.60 27.07
C GLU A 50 3.72 -36.39 26.21
N THR A 51 2.74 -35.57 26.64
CA THR A 51 2.47 -34.27 25.97
C THR A 51 3.70 -33.39 26.04
N THR A 52 4.09 -32.81 24.89
CA THR A 52 5.27 -31.96 24.82
C THR A 52 4.99 -30.53 25.27
N THR A 53 5.98 -29.82 25.84
CA THR A 53 5.83 -28.42 26.20
C THR A 53 5.50 -27.52 25.00
N LYS A 54 5.86 -27.93 23.77
CA LYS A 54 5.51 -27.23 22.53
C LYS A 54 4.01 -27.37 22.21
N GLU A 55 3.46 -28.57 22.36
CA GLU A 55 2.02 -28.81 22.18
C GLU A 55 1.21 -28.05 23.22
N ILE A 56 1.65 -28.03 24.49
CA ILE A 56 0.99 -27.29 25.57
C ILE A 56 0.88 -25.80 25.23
N ILE A 57 1.99 -25.13 24.87
CA ILE A 57 1.95 -23.69 24.57
C ILE A 57 1.13 -23.39 23.32
N ASN A 58 1.19 -24.26 22.30
CA ASN A 58 0.39 -24.12 21.10
C ASN A 58 -1.11 -24.27 21.40
N TYR A 59 -1.49 -25.27 22.22
CA TYR A 59 -2.87 -25.48 22.62
C TYR A 59 -3.40 -24.31 23.47
N LEU A 60 -2.61 -23.81 24.42
CA LEU A 60 -2.93 -22.60 25.20
C LEU A 60 -3.18 -21.42 24.27
N THR A 61 -2.31 -21.21 23.31
CA THR A 61 -2.40 -20.07 22.35
C THR A 61 -3.68 -20.16 21.52
N LEU A 62 -3.96 -21.32 20.93
CA LEU A 62 -5.15 -21.52 20.08
C LEU A 62 -6.44 -21.46 20.90
N THR A 63 -6.43 -21.99 22.14
CA THR A 63 -7.58 -21.94 23.03
C THR A 63 -7.85 -20.51 23.48
N ALA A 64 -6.83 -19.73 23.89
CA ALA A 64 -6.96 -18.31 24.18
C ALA A 64 -7.57 -17.56 22.99
N LEU A 65 -7.04 -17.80 21.78
CA LEU A 65 -7.53 -17.18 20.56
C LEU A 65 -9.01 -17.52 20.31
N SER A 66 -9.44 -18.77 20.54
CA SER A 66 -10.83 -19.21 20.36
C SER A 66 -11.83 -18.58 21.34
N LEU A 67 -11.34 -17.99 22.44
CA LEU A 67 -12.17 -17.28 23.42
C LEU A 67 -12.38 -15.81 23.05
N THR A 68 -11.71 -15.30 22.00
CA THR A 68 -11.87 -13.93 21.55
C THR A 68 -13.31 -13.67 21.12
N SER A 69 -13.92 -12.63 21.70
CA SER A 69 -15.27 -12.16 21.41
C SER A 69 -15.33 -10.63 21.47
N ILE A 70 -16.50 -10.06 21.17
CA ILE A 70 -16.73 -8.61 21.34
C ILE A 70 -16.66 -8.23 22.83
N ASP A 71 -17.12 -9.08 23.72
CA ASP A 71 -17.15 -8.83 25.17
C ASP A 71 -15.78 -9.03 25.82
N GLU A 72 -14.98 -9.97 25.30
CA GLU A 72 -13.64 -10.30 25.77
C GLU A 72 -12.62 -10.24 24.61
N PRO A 73 -12.40 -9.07 23.97
CA PRO A 73 -11.52 -8.92 22.82
C PRO A 73 -10.04 -9.15 23.15
N ASP A 74 -9.64 -8.99 24.41
CA ASP A 74 -8.23 -9.04 24.84
C ASP A 74 -7.66 -10.47 24.85
N TRP A 75 -8.49 -11.50 24.65
CA TRP A 75 -7.99 -12.85 24.44
C TRP A 75 -7.06 -12.96 23.23
N LYS A 76 -7.28 -12.18 22.16
CA LYS A 76 -6.34 -12.11 21.03
C LYS A 76 -4.97 -11.56 21.43
N ASN A 77 -4.92 -10.61 22.39
CA ASN A 77 -3.68 -10.04 22.92
C ASN A 77 -2.96 -11.06 23.80
N ALA A 78 -3.69 -11.77 24.69
CA ALA A 78 -3.15 -12.85 25.50
C ALA A 78 -2.58 -13.99 24.63
N ALA A 79 -3.28 -14.37 23.58
CA ALA A 79 -2.80 -15.35 22.58
C ALA A 79 -1.52 -14.86 21.87
N GLY A 80 -1.44 -13.57 21.56
CA GLY A 80 -0.24 -12.94 20.97
C GLY A 80 0.97 -13.04 21.90
N ARG A 81 0.80 -12.75 23.19
CA ARG A 81 1.87 -12.89 24.21
C ARG A 81 2.30 -14.34 24.40
N LEU A 82 1.38 -15.29 24.41
CA LEU A 82 1.72 -16.73 24.44
C LEU A 82 2.56 -17.13 23.22
N LYS A 83 2.20 -16.64 22.03
CA LYS A 83 2.96 -16.88 20.80
C LYS A 83 4.34 -16.21 20.83
N LEU A 84 4.45 -15.01 21.39
CA LEU A 84 5.72 -14.31 21.61
C LEU A 84 6.65 -15.11 22.55
N PHE A 85 6.12 -15.66 23.66
CA PHE A 85 6.92 -16.47 24.58
C PHE A 85 7.44 -17.75 23.92
N GLU A 86 6.66 -18.33 22.98
CA GLU A 86 7.13 -19.45 22.13
C GLU A 86 8.27 -18.99 21.21
N LEU A 87 8.12 -17.81 20.55
CA LEU A 87 9.14 -17.23 19.68
C LEU A 87 10.45 -17.02 20.44
N TYR A 88 10.42 -16.43 21.62
CA TYR A 88 11.61 -16.19 22.44
C TYR A 88 12.37 -17.50 22.72
N LYS A 89 11.66 -18.54 23.14
CA LYS A 89 12.27 -19.85 23.41
C LYS A 89 12.86 -20.48 22.17
N GLN A 90 12.13 -20.41 21.04
CA GLN A 90 12.61 -20.98 19.78
C GLN A 90 13.84 -20.24 19.26
N THR A 91 13.83 -18.91 19.30
CA THR A 91 14.96 -18.07 18.86
C THR A 91 16.20 -18.30 19.73
N ALA A 92 16.04 -18.44 21.05
CA ALA A 92 17.14 -18.78 21.95
C ALA A 92 17.80 -20.12 21.55
N ILE A 93 17.00 -21.16 21.31
CA ILE A 93 17.49 -22.48 20.83
C ILE A 93 18.21 -22.33 19.49
N ASN A 94 17.62 -21.60 18.55
CA ASN A 94 18.19 -21.42 17.21
C ASN A 94 19.54 -20.69 17.25
N ARG A 95 19.75 -19.83 18.26
CA ARG A 95 21.03 -19.10 18.51
C ARG A 95 22.00 -19.87 19.40
N GLY A 96 21.64 -21.03 19.96
CA GLY A 96 22.45 -21.77 20.92
C GLY A 96 22.59 -21.10 22.29
N LEU A 97 21.62 -20.26 22.69
CA LEU A 97 21.64 -19.50 23.94
C LEU A 97 20.85 -20.22 25.04
N ASN A 98 21.30 -20.06 26.29
CA ASN A 98 20.57 -20.48 27.48
C ASN A 98 19.38 -19.55 27.78
N HIS A 99 18.26 -20.14 28.22
CA HIS A 99 16.96 -19.48 28.29
C HIS A 99 16.81 -18.50 29.46
N SER A 100 17.04 -17.21 29.26
CA SER A 100 16.27 -16.20 29.97
C SER A 100 15.76 -15.16 28.98
N GLU A 101 14.48 -14.84 29.03
CA GLU A 101 13.85 -13.89 28.10
C GLU A 101 14.49 -12.49 28.16
N LYS A 102 15.05 -12.13 29.31
CA LYS A 102 15.81 -10.89 29.49
C LYS A 102 17.21 -10.93 28.84
N SER A 103 17.80 -12.10 28.66
CA SER A 103 19.14 -12.25 28.08
C SER A 103 19.17 -12.18 26.55
N LEU A 104 18.05 -12.34 25.88
CA LEU A 104 18.00 -12.41 24.41
C LEU A 104 18.37 -11.09 23.73
N TYR A 105 18.10 -9.95 24.35
CA TYR A 105 18.43 -8.62 23.84
C TYR A 105 19.74 -8.04 24.41
N HIS A 106 20.46 -8.74 25.29
CA HIS A 106 21.61 -8.19 26.00
C HIS A 106 22.85 -7.95 25.14
N ASP A 107 23.08 -8.76 24.13
CA ASP A 107 24.24 -8.64 23.23
C ASP A 107 23.79 -8.27 21.82
N PHE A 108 23.23 -7.09 21.65
CA PHE A 108 22.83 -6.61 20.32
C PHE A 108 24.01 -6.45 19.37
N CYS A 109 25.17 -5.99 19.85
CA CYS A 109 26.39 -5.88 19.03
C CYS A 109 26.85 -7.25 18.51
N GLY A 110 26.96 -8.26 19.38
CA GLY A 110 27.30 -9.62 18.98
C GLY A 110 26.27 -10.24 18.04
N PHE A 111 24.98 -9.99 18.27
CA PHE A 111 23.92 -10.41 17.37
C PHE A 111 24.07 -9.83 15.95
N VAL A 112 24.28 -8.50 15.83
CA VAL A 112 24.50 -7.83 14.53
C VAL A 112 25.73 -8.40 13.83
N LYS A 113 26.85 -8.53 14.53
CA LYS A 113 28.10 -9.08 13.93
C LYS A 113 27.91 -10.51 13.42
N ASN A 114 27.21 -11.35 14.17
CA ASN A 114 26.94 -12.73 13.77
C ASN A 114 25.99 -12.79 12.55
N THR A 115 24.93 -11.99 12.53
CA THR A 115 23.98 -11.96 11.42
C THR A 115 24.59 -11.38 10.14
N VAL A 116 25.46 -10.38 10.23
CA VAL A 116 26.29 -9.89 9.10
C VAL A 116 27.23 -10.98 8.61
N LYS A 117 27.97 -11.64 9.51
CA LYS A 117 28.90 -12.75 9.16
C LYS A 117 28.19 -13.90 8.45
N CYS A 118 26.96 -14.21 8.83
CA CYS A 118 26.14 -15.25 8.20
C CYS A 118 25.45 -14.78 6.90
N GLY A 119 25.61 -13.51 6.49
CA GLY A 119 24.99 -12.96 5.30
C GLY A 119 23.46 -12.71 5.43
N VAL A 120 22.93 -12.72 6.65
CA VAL A 120 21.51 -12.42 6.93
C VAL A 120 21.27 -10.92 6.91
N TYR A 121 22.18 -10.14 7.51
CA TYR A 121 22.17 -8.69 7.54
C TYR A 121 23.19 -8.08 6.59
N SER A 122 22.91 -6.85 6.15
CA SER A 122 23.82 -6.05 5.34
C SER A 122 25.10 -5.71 6.11
N SER A 123 26.26 -5.79 5.42
CA SER A 123 27.58 -5.41 5.97
C SER A 123 27.67 -3.92 6.35
N VAL A 124 26.81 -3.09 5.79
CA VAL A 124 26.71 -1.64 6.08
C VAL A 124 26.61 -1.37 7.58
N LEU A 125 25.98 -2.24 8.35
CA LEU A 125 25.87 -2.10 9.82
C LEU A 125 27.23 -2.08 10.49
N THR A 126 28.16 -2.97 10.10
CA THR A 126 29.51 -3.05 10.68
C THR A 126 30.52 -2.15 9.98
N GLU A 127 30.19 -1.63 8.81
CA GLU A 127 31.01 -0.65 8.08
C GLU A 127 30.77 0.80 8.59
N LYS A 128 29.51 1.12 8.93
CA LYS A 128 29.09 2.49 9.31
C LYS A 128 29.10 2.74 10.80
N TYR A 129 28.95 1.70 11.62
CA TYR A 129 28.84 1.81 13.08
C TYR A 129 30.01 1.07 13.76
N THR A 130 30.57 1.68 14.81
CA THR A 130 31.57 1.03 15.66
C THR A 130 30.90 0.05 16.63
N ASP A 131 31.70 -0.81 17.27
CA ASP A 131 31.20 -1.73 18.28
C ASP A 131 30.57 -0.99 19.47
N GLU A 132 31.17 0.15 19.86
CA GLU A 132 30.66 1.01 20.94
C GLU A 132 29.31 1.63 20.56
N GLU A 133 29.16 2.10 19.32
CA GLU A 133 27.89 2.64 18.84
C GLU A 133 26.79 1.57 18.81
N LEU A 134 27.11 0.33 18.37
CA LEU A 134 26.16 -0.79 18.39
C LEU A 134 25.80 -1.23 19.81
N GLN A 135 26.75 -1.23 20.73
CA GLN A 135 26.49 -1.51 22.15
C GLN A 135 25.59 -0.42 22.79
N GLU A 136 25.84 0.86 22.49
CA GLU A 136 25.02 1.95 22.97
C GLU A 136 23.61 1.89 22.37
N ALA A 137 23.48 1.64 21.07
CA ALA A 137 22.19 1.46 20.41
C ALA A 137 21.40 0.29 21.03
N GLY A 138 22.07 -0.82 21.38
CA GLY A 138 21.43 -1.96 22.02
C GLY A 138 20.72 -1.63 23.34
N LYS A 139 21.14 -0.57 24.05
CA LYS A 139 20.49 -0.10 25.28
C LYS A 139 19.14 0.59 25.01
N PHE A 140 18.84 0.97 23.77
CA PHE A 140 17.54 1.56 23.41
C PHE A 140 16.43 0.51 23.35
N ILE A 141 16.79 -0.78 23.22
CA ILE A 141 15.80 -1.86 23.13
C ILE A 141 14.93 -1.88 24.39
N ASN A 142 13.63 -1.76 24.17
CA ASN A 142 12.61 -1.94 25.18
C ASN A 142 11.77 -3.20 24.87
N PRO A 143 11.99 -4.32 25.58
CA PRO A 143 11.24 -5.55 25.35
C PRO A 143 9.73 -5.44 25.61
N ASP A 144 9.28 -4.42 26.36
CA ASP A 144 7.86 -4.24 26.65
C ASP A 144 7.05 -3.89 25.38
N PHE A 145 7.70 -3.33 24.36
CA PHE A 145 7.05 -3.11 23.08
C PHE A 145 6.63 -4.42 22.36
N ASP A 146 7.29 -5.52 22.66
CA ASP A 146 6.88 -6.84 22.12
C ASP A 146 5.51 -7.29 22.66
N LEU A 147 5.14 -6.86 23.88
CA LEU A 147 3.87 -7.19 24.51
C LEU A 147 2.66 -6.45 23.89
N LEU A 148 2.91 -5.51 22.98
CA LEU A 148 1.88 -4.75 22.28
C LEU A 148 1.21 -5.55 21.14
N TYR A 149 1.84 -6.64 20.67
CA TYR A 149 1.30 -7.42 19.54
C TYR A 149 0.19 -8.37 19.98
N ASP A 150 -0.93 -8.34 19.24
CA ASP A 150 -1.92 -9.42 19.30
C ASP A 150 -1.44 -10.64 18.50
N TYR A 151 -2.25 -11.70 18.47
CA TYR A 151 -1.90 -12.95 17.78
C TYR A 151 -1.69 -12.73 16.27
N ALA A 152 -2.54 -11.94 15.61
CA ALA A 152 -2.43 -11.70 14.17
C ALA A 152 -1.12 -10.95 13.85
N GLY A 153 -0.80 -9.90 14.61
CA GLY A 153 0.42 -9.11 14.45
C GLY A 153 1.70 -9.91 14.63
N ILE A 154 1.84 -10.62 15.76
CA ILE A 154 3.06 -11.40 16.02
C ILE A 154 3.20 -12.59 15.06
N ASN A 155 2.10 -13.26 14.72
CA ASN A 155 2.10 -14.37 13.77
C ASN A 155 2.52 -13.90 12.37
N LEU A 156 2.09 -12.71 11.95
CA LEU A 156 2.49 -12.11 10.67
C LEU A 156 3.99 -11.72 10.68
N LEU A 157 4.50 -11.13 11.77
CA LEU A 157 5.93 -10.86 11.93
C LEU A 157 6.75 -12.14 11.78
N ILE A 158 6.38 -13.21 12.48
CA ILE A 158 7.03 -14.52 12.45
C ILE A 158 7.04 -15.11 11.03
N LYS A 159 5.89 -15.12 10.37
CA LYS A 159 5.75 -15.81 9.08
C LYS A 159 6.39 -15.08 7.90
N ARG A 160 6.52 -13.74 7.98
CA ARG A 160 6.87 -12.95 6.80
C ARG A 160 8.10 -12.07 6.97
N TYR A 161 8.27 -11.46 8.14
CA TYR A 161 9.21 -10.35 8.30
C TYR A 161 10.50 -10.70 9.02
N LEU A 162 10.43 -11.47 10.12
CA LEU A 162 11.63 -11.83 10.88
C LEU A 162 12.62 -12.62 10.03
N CYS A 163 13.91 -12.30 10.20
CA CYS A 163 14.97 -12.95 9.45
C CYS A 163 15.24 -14.38 9.93
N GLU A 164 15.50 -15.23 8.97
CA GLU A 164 15.83 -16.65 9.15
C GLU A 164 17.25 -16.94 8.69
N TYR A 165 17.89 -17.88 9.35
CA TYR A 165 19.14 -18.51 8.92
C TYR A 165 18.98 -20.02 8.95
N ASN A 166 19.24 -20.70 7.81
CA ASN A 166 18.98 -22.13 7.63
C ASN A 166 17.55 -22.54 8.05
N ASP A 167 16.54 -21.84 7.54
CA ASP A 167 15.11 -22.04 7.81
C ASP A 167 14.72 -21.92 9.30
N LYS A 168 15.54 -21.25 10.10
CA LYS A 168 15.31 -21.02 11.52
C LYS A 168 15.30 -19.53 11.81
N ILE A 169 14.25 -19.04 12.48
CA ILE A 169 14.17 -17.64 12.90
C ILE A 169 15.30 -17.33 13.87
N VAL A 170 16.07 -16.30 13.55
CA VAL A 170 17.21 -15.83 14.36
C VAL A 170 17.03 -14.38 14.85
N GLU A 171 16.01 -13.69 14.43
CA GLU A 171 15.72 -12.29 14.72
C GLU A 171 14.50 -12.16 15.63
N LEU A 172 14.52 -11.18 16.53
CA LEU A 172 13.39 -10.80 17.39
C LEU A 172 12.83 -9.42 16.98
N PRO A 173 11.56 -9.09 17.30
CA PRO A 173 10.94 -7.87 16.79
C PRO A 173 11.69 -6.58 17.11
N GLN A 174 12.22 -6.41 18.32
CA GLN A 174 12.93 -5.18 18.68
C GLN A 174 14.29 -5.07 18.01
N GLU A 175 14.98 -6.17 17.75
CA GLU A 175 16.22 -6.18 16.96
C GLU A 175 15.93 -5.76 15.51
N MET A 176 14.82 -6.23 14.94
CA MET A 176 14.35 -5.82 13.61
C MET A 176 14.18 -4.31 13.52
N PHE A 177 13.41 -3.70 14.42
CA PHE A 177 13.14 -2.26 14.38
C PHE A 177 14.38 -1.41 14.65
N LEU A 178 15.23 -1.83 15.61
CA LEU A 178 16.46 -1.10 15.90
C LEU A 178 17.45 -1.17 14.71
N THR A 179 17.58 -2.34 14.10
CA THR A 179 18.44 -2.51 12.91
C THR A 179 17.95 -1.66 11.73
N ILE A 180 16.64 -1.61 11.52
CA ILE A 180 16.03 -0.72 10.51
C ILE A 180 16.36 0.74 10.83
N ALA A 181 16.21 1.18 12.07
CA ALA A 181 16.51 2.55 12.49
C ALA A 181 18.00 2.90 12.25
N LEU A 182 18.92 2.00 12.58
CA LEU A 182 20.34 2.16 12.29
C LEU A 182 20.59 2.36 10.80
N LEU A 183 19.99 1.53 9.95
CA LEU A 183 20.20 1.62 8.50
C LEU A 183 19.56 2.85 7.88
N ILE A 184 18.40 3.31 8.37
CA ILE A 184 17.79 4.57 7.92
C ILE A 184 18.70 5.76 8.24
N GLU A 185 19.31 5.78 9.42
CA GLU A 185 20.11 6.92 9.90
C GLU A 185 21.60 6.79 9.61
N GLN A 186 22.04 5.81 8.81
CA GLN A 186 23.45 5.47 8.57
C GLN A 186 24.33 6.61 8.05
N ASN A 187 23.74 7.57 7.32
CA ASN A 187 24.44 8.72 6.77
C ASN A 187 24.25 10.01 7.57
N ALA A 188 23.56 9.96 8.70
CA ALA A 188 23.42 11.11 9.60
C ALA A 188 24.77 11.51 10.22
N PRO A 189 24.97 12.80 10.56
CA PRO A 189 26.19 13.25 11.24
C PRO A 189 26.42 12.48 12.54
N LYS A 190 27.67 12.02 12.79
CA LYS A 190 27.99 11.12 13.91
C LYS A 190 27.53 11.64 15.27
N ASN A 191 27.62 12.94 15.50
CA ASN A 191 27.27 13.57 16.78
C ASN A 191 25.76 13.53 17.12
N ILE A 192 24.87 13.38 16.13
CA ILE A 192 23.42 13.30 16.34
C ILE A 192 22.83 11.95 15.92
N ARG A 193 23.62 11.10 15.24
CA ARG A 193 23.16 9.87 14.60
C ARG A 193 22.42 8.94 15.55
N LEU A 194 23.01 8.64 16.71
CA LEU A 194 22.38 7.75 17.71
C LEU A 194 21.10 8.35 18.31
N ALA A 195 21.01 9.65 18.44
CA ALA A 195 19.76 10.30 18.86
C ALA A 195 18.64 10.14 17.82
N LEU A 196 18.98 10.26 16.53
CA LEU A 196 18.04 10.02 15.43
C LEU A 196 17.66 8.53 15.34
N VAL A 197 18.62 7.62 15.53
CA VAL A 197 18.35 6.17 15.59
C VAL A 197 17.35 5.86 16.71
N LYS A 198 17.56 6.42 17.90
CA LYS A 198 16.64 6.24 19.03
C LYS A 198 15.24 6.77 18.71
N ASP A 199 15.13 7.97 18.17
CA ASP A 199 13.85 8.60 17.76
C ASP A 199 13.10 7.74 16.74
N THR A 200 13.81 7.26 15.71
CA THR A 200 13.22 6.40 14.66
C THR A 200 12.81 5.05 15.24
N TYR A 201 13.67 4.41 16.06
CA TYR A 201 13.37 3.13 16.69
C TYR A 201 12.12 3.21 17.58
N GLU A 202 12.04 4.18 18.48
CA GLU A 202 10.91 4.33 19.41
C GLU A 202 9.58 4.50 18.66
N LYS A 203 9.56 5.28 17.58
CA LYS A 203 8.33 5.46 16.75
C LYS A 203 7.92 4.22 15.99
N LEU A 204 8.88 3.41 15.53
CA LEU A 204 8.59 2.13 14.88
C LEU A 204 8.13 1.08 15.90
N ALA A 205 8.85 0.93 17.00
CA ALA A 205 8.61 -0.08 18.03
C ALA A 205 7.30 0.17 18.82
N ASP A 206 6.97 1.45 19.09
CA ASP A 206 5.71 1.87 19.73
C ASP A 206 4.54 1.96 18.74
N ARG A 207 4.70 1.40 17.55
CA ARG A 207 3.64 1.29 16.54
C ARG A 207 3.00 2.64 16.15
N LYS A 208 3.79 3.71 16.05
CA LYS A 208 3.36 5.05 15.60
C LYS A 208 3.53 5.24 14.10
N ILE A 209 4.55 4.60 13.52
CA ILE A 209 4.86 4.59 12.10
C ILE A 209 4.88 3.14 11.61
N SER A 210 4.17 2.88 10.54
CA SER A 210 4.19 1.61 9.81
C SER A 210 4.96 1.78 8.51
N LEU A 211 5.98 0.95 8.31
CA LEU A 211 6.74 0.92 7.07
C LEU A 211 6.02 0.12 5.98
N GLY A 212 6.19 0.52 4.72
CA GLY A 212 5.78 -0.30 3.58
C GLY A 212 6.46 -1.68 3.62
N THR A 213 5.74 -2.72 3.18
CA THR A 213 6.23 -4.11 3.27
C THR A 213 7.65 -4.31 2.75
N PRO A 214 8.06 -3.83 1.56
CA PRO A 214 9.43 -4.04 1.09
C PRO A 214 10.48 -3.35 1.97
N LEU A 215 10.20 -2.15 2.46
CA LEU A 215 11.11 -1.44 3.37
C LEU A 215 11.29 -2.23 4.68
N LEU A 216 10.20 -2.72 5.28
CA LEU A 216 10.23 -3.54 6.49
C LEU A 216 10.93 -4.89 6.28
N MET A 217 10.80 -5.51 5.09
CA MET A 217 11.41 -6.81 4.80
C MET A 217 12.88 -6.72 4.41
N ASN A 218 13.24 -5.77 3.54
CA ASN A 218 14.46 -5.84 2.76
C ASN A 218 15.58 -4.93 3.25
N LEU A 219 15.28 -3.80 3.94
CA LEU A 219 16.30 -2.79 4.26
C LEU A 219 17.52 -3.37 5.00
N ARG A 220 17.31 -4.31 5.92
CA ARG A 220 18.39 -4.91 6.71
C ARG A 220 19.09 -6.10 6.05
N ARG A 221 18.57 -6.58 4.91
CA ARG A 221 19.16 -7.68 4.14
C ARG A 221 20.17 -7.14 3.14
N PRO A 222 21.17 -7.96 2.74
CA PRO A 222 22.02 -7.61 1.61
C PRO A 222 21.16 -7.47 0.34
N ASN A 223 21.28 -6.37 -0.36
CA ASN A 223 20.64 -6.07 -1.63
C ASN A 223 19.11 -6.22 -1.62
N GLY A 224 18.39 -5.16 -1.84
CA GLY A 224 16.94 -5.25 -1.87
C GLY A 224 16.24 -3.98 -2.34
N ASN A 225 15.15 -4.22 -3.08
CA ASN A 225 14.19 -3.17 -3.40
C ASN A 225 13.39 -2.79 -2.14
N LEU A 226 13.34 -1.49 -1.82
CA LEU A 226 12.62 -0.95 -0.68
C LEU A 226 11.25 -0.37 -1.06
N SER A 227 10.94 -0.33 -2.36
CA SER A 227 9.76 0.34 -2.89
C SER A 227 8.63 -0.64 -3.14
N SER A 228 7.39 -0.23 -2.81
CA SER A 228 6.23 -1.12 -2.80
C SER A 228 5.60 -1.31 -4.17
N CYS A 229 5.48 -0.23 -4.95
CA CYS A 229 4.73 -0.22 -6.20
C CYS A 229 5.45 0.62 -7.27
N PHE A 230 5.12 0.30 -8.52
CA PHE A 230 5.69 0.93 -9.70
C PHE A 230 4.59 1.24 -10.70
N ILE A 231 4.79 2.27 -11.55
CA ILE A 231 3.89 2.54 -12.69
C ILE A 231 4.73 2.66 -13.94
N THR A 232 4.37 1.86 -14.94
CA THR A 232 4.98 1.86 -16.28
C THR A 232 3.94 2.15 -17.35
N VAL A 233 4.38 2.51 -18.54
CA VAL A 233 3.51 2.77 -19.70
C VAL A 233 4.03 2.01 -20.90
N MET A 234 3.11 1.33 -21.59
CA MET A 234 3.40 0.53 -22.78
C MET A 234 3.19 1.38 -24.03
N ASP A 235 4.18 1.44 -24.91
CA ASP A 235 4.04 2.12 -26.19
C ASP A 235 3.68 1.14 -27.30
N ASP A 236 3.17 1.67 -28.43
CA ASP A 236 2.58 0.92 -29.53
C ASP A 236 3.63 0.36 -30.51
N ASN A 237 4.62 -0.35 -29.98
CA ASN A 237 5.60 -1.10 -30.75
C ASN A 237 6.04 -2.37 -30.01
N ARG A 238 6.44 -3.39 -30.76
CA ARG A 238 6.82 -4.71 -30.22
C ARG A 238 7.92 -4.62 -29.15
N ASP A 239 8.95 -3.82 -29.39
CA ASP A 239 10.11 -3.76 -28.51
C ASP A 239 9.71 -3.11 -27.17
N SER A 240 8.91 -2.03 -27.17
CA SER A 240 8.36 -1.44 -25.94
C SER A 240 7.42 -2.40 -25.21
N ILE A 241 6.53 -3.11 -25.93
CA ILE A 241 5.59 -4.05 -25.31
C ILE A 241 6.33 -5.13 -24.53
N PHE A 242 7.29 -5.82 -25.15
CA PHE A 242 8.05 -6.88 -24.49
C PHE A 242 8.99 -6.34 -23.41
N TYR A 243 9.53 -5.14 -23.58
CA TYR A 243 10.34 -4.49 -22.55
C TYR A 243 9.52 -4.18 -21.28
N VAL A 244 8.30 -3.68 -21.43
CA VAL A 244 7.40 -3.46 -20.28
C VAL A 244 7.04 -4.78 -19.59
N ILE A 245 6.84 -5.87 -20.35
CA ILE A 245 6.62 -7.20 -19.76
C ILE A 245 7.86 -7.66 -18.98
N ASP A 246 9.07 -7.42 -19.48
CA ASP A 246 10.34 -7.68 -18.78
C ASP A 246 10.44 -6.83 -17.50
N GLN A 247 10.13 -5.52 -17.56
CA GLN A 247 10.06 -4.65 -16.38
C GLN A 247 9.08 -5.20 -15.32
N ILE A 248 7.88 -5.64 -15.75
CA ILE A 248 6.88 -6.25 -14.84
C ILE A 248 7.46 -7.51 -14.18
N SER A 249 8.14 -8.36 -14.94
CA SER A 249 8.82 -9.55 -14.44
C SER A 249 9.91 -9.20 -13.40
N ALA A 250 10.79 -8.26 -13.72
CA ALA A 250 11.85 -7.80 -12.84
C ALA A 250 11.30 -7.23 -11.53
N ILE A 251 10.27 -6.36 -11.61
CA ILE A 251 9.64 -5.76 -10.42
C ILE A 251 8.94 -6.82 -9.56
N SER A 252 8.19 -7.74 -10.18
CA SER A 252 7.45 -8.81 -9.47
C SER A 252 8.39 -9.74 -8.73
N LYS A 253 9.55 -10.08 -9.32
CA LYS A 253 10.61 -10.90 -8.68
C LYS A 253 11.06 -10.32 -7.34
N PHE A 254 11.09 -8.99 -7.21
CA PHE A 254 11.48 -8.28 -5.98
C PHE A 254 10.28 -7.82 -5.14
N GLY A 255 9.07 -8.35 -5.41
CA GLY A 255 7.87 -8.15 -4.60
C GLY A 255 7.19 -6.80 -4.80
N GLY A 256 7.52 -6.05 -5.86
CA GLY A 256 6.83 -4.83 -6.24
C GLY A 256 5.50 -5.11 -6.94
N GLY A 257 4.46 -4.32 -6.64
CA GLY A 257 3.23 -4.27 -7.44
C GLY A 257 3.39 -3.32 -8.62
N VAL A 258 2.71 -3.57 -9.73
CA VAL A 258 2.85 -2.77 -10.95
C VAL A 258 1.51 -2.21 -11.41
N GLY A 259 1.46 -0.91 -11.72
CA GLY A 259 0.46 -0.30 -12.58
C GLY A 259 1.02 -0.19 -14.01
N CYS A 260 0.26 -0.63 -15.02
CA CYS A 260 0.69 -0.56 -16.41
C CYS A 260 -0.40 0.09 -17.25
N ASN A 261 -0.10 1.22 -17.91
CA ASN A 261 -1.04 1.87 -18.84
C ASN A 261 -0.82 1.38 -20.27
N LEU A 262 -1.91 0.96 -20.94
CA LEU A 262 -1.91 0.42 -22.30
C LEU A 262 -2.62 1.35 -23.31
N SER A 263 -3.03 2.55 -22.92
CA SER A 263 -3.86 3.45 -23.75
C SER A 263 -3.19 3.93 -25.04
N ARG A 264 -1.88 3.76 -25.15
CA ARG A 264 -1.14 4.08 -26.39
C ARG A 264 -1.16 2.94 -27.42
N VAL A 265 -1.46 1.71 -26.99
CA VAL A 265 -1.47 0.52 -27.86
C VAL A 265 -2.67 0.56 -28.80
N ARG A 266 -2.46 0.33 -30.09
CA ARG A 266 -3.51 0.34 -31.10
C ARG A 266 -4.60 -0.71 -30.82
N CYS A 267 -5.83 -0.40 -31.25
CA CYS A 267 -6.98 -1.26 -31.03
C CYS A 267 -6.99 -2.50 -31.93
N LYS A 268 -7.90 -3.42 -31.63
CA LYS A 268 -8.21 -4.59 -32.46
C LYS A 268 -8.68 -4.17 -33.84
N GLY A 269 -8.13 -4.80 -34.89
CA GLY A 269 -8.44 -4.50 -36.29
C GLY A 269 -7.65 -3.32 -36.85
N ALA A 270 -6.88 -2.57 -36.06
CA ALA A 270 -6.03 -1.50 -36.57
C ALA A 270 -4.97 -2.00 -37.57
N ARG A 271 -4.47 -1.09 -38.41
CA ARG A 271 -3.47 -1.40 -39.43
C ARG A 271 -2.09 -1.64 -38.84
N ILE A 272 -1.39 -2.67 -39.35
CA ILE A 272 0.05 -2.85 -39.11
C ILE A 272 0.75 -2.84 -40.50
N LYS A 273 1.71 -1.91 -40.67
CA LYS A 273 2.42 -1.71 -41.93
C LYS A 273 1.47 -1.62 -43.19
N GLY A 274 0.35 -0.90 -42.99
CA GLY A 274 -0.66 -0.71 -44.07
C GLY A 274 -1.68 -1.84 -44.22
N ILE A 275 -1.48 -3.01 -43.60
CA ILE A 275 -2.39 -4.15 -43.70
C ILE A 275 -3.56 -3.97 -42.72
N LYS A 276 -4.79 -3.93 -43.24
CA LYS A 276 -6.03 -3.85 -42.42
C LYS A 276 -6.23 -5.12 -41.59
N ASN A 277 -6.94 -4.97 -40.46
CA ASN A 277 -7.33 -6.08 -39.57
C ASN A 277 -6.15 -6.92 -39.03
N SER A 278 -4.95 -6.32 -38.88
CA SER A 278 -3.75 -7.05 -38.49
C SER A 278 -3.47 -6.99 -36.99
N SER A 279 -4.01 -5.99 -36.28
CA SER A 279 -3.84 -5.85 -34.80
C SER A 279 -4.82 -6.72 -34.06
N GLY A 280 -4.35 -7.39 -32.98
CA GLY A 280 -5.19 -8.09 -32.01
C GLY A 280 -5.75 -7.17 -30.92
N GLY A 281 -5.33 -5.89 -30.88
CA GLY A 281 -5.71 -4.93 -29.83
C GLY A 281 -4.96 -5.15 -28.52
N VAL A 282 -5.49 -4.58 -27.42
CA VAL A 282 -4.86 -4.62 -26.10
C VAL A 282 -5.02 -5.98 -25.39
N ILE A 283 -6.11 -6.72 -25.62
CA ILE A 283 -6.45 -7.91 -24.84
C ILE A 283 -5.38 -9.02 -24.91
N PRO A 284 -4.81 -9.37 -26.06
CA PRO A 284 -3.73 -10.37 -26.13
C PRO A 284 -2.50 -10.01 -25.28
N TRP A 285 -2.15 -8.74 -25.25
CA TRP A 285 -1.02 -8.25 -24.44
C TRP A 285 -1.34 -8.30 -22.94
N ILE A 286 -2.55 -7.94 -22.55
CA ILE A 286 -3.04 -8.07 -21.18
C ILE A 286 -2.97 -9.52 -20.70
N ARG A 287 -3.25 -10.50 -21.54
CA ARG A 287 -3.12 -11.93 -21.20
C ARG A 287 -1.67 -12.33 -20.95
N ILE A 288 -0.73 -11.85 -21.76
CA ILE A 288 0.70 -12.12 -21.51
C ILE A 288 1.12 -11.49 -20.17
N ILE A 289 0.65 -10.26 -19.84
CA ILE A 289 0.88 -9.63 -18.53
C ILE A 289 0.29 -10.49 -17.41
N ASN A 290 -0.95 -11.01 -17.57
CA ASN A 290 -1.60 -11.90 -16.61
C ASN A 290 -0.74 -13.14 -16.32
N ASP A 291 -0.29 -13.83 -17.37
CA ASP A 291 0.51 -15.05 -17.24
C ASP A 291 1.91 -14.75 -16.65
N THR A 292 2.48 -13.61 -17.01
CA THR A 292 3.74 -13.12 -16.38
C THR A 292 3.57 -12.88 -14.89
N ALA A 293 2.47 -12.24 -14.47
CA ALA A 293 2.19 -11.97 -13.06
C ALA A 293 2.01 -13.28 -12.26
N VAL A 294 1.40 -14.30 -12.86
CA VAL A 294 1.25 -15.62 -12.26
C VAL A 294 2.58 -16.38 -12.20
N ALA A 295 3.39 -16.31 -13.28
CA ALA A 295 4.63 -17.06 -13.41
C ALA A 295 5.75 -16.51 -12.51
N VAL A 296 5.82 -15.20 -12.30
CA VAL A 296 6.89 -14.53 -11.56
C VAL A 296 6.37 -14.04 -10.22
N ASN A 297 6.78 -14.70 -9.14
CA ASN A 297 6.43 -14.32 -7.77
C ASN A 297 7.68 -14.22 -6.90
N GLN A 298 7.59 -13.46 -5.80
CA GLN A 298 8.68 -13.30 -4.86
C GLN A 298 8.85 -14.56 -4.00
N GLN A 299 9.62 -15.53 -4.51
CA GLN A 299 10.01 -16.74 -3.77
C GLN A 299 8.85 -17.47 -3.05
N GLY A 300 7.65 -17.45 -3.61
CA GLY A 300 6.46 -18.02 -3.00
C GLY A 300 5.87 -17.23 -1.82
N LYS A 301 6.52 -16.15 -1.37
CA LYS A 301 6.06 -15.32 -0.23
C LYS A 301 5.06 -14.24 -0.63
N ARG A 302 5.11 -13.75 -1.87
CA ARG A 302 4.18 -12.75 -2.42
C ARG A 302 3.91 -13.03 -3.89
N LYS A 303 2.64 -13.11 -4.27
CA LYS A 303 2.24 -13.27 -5.69
C LYS A 303 2.52 -11.99 -6.46
N GLY A 304 2.90 -12.11 -7.74
CA GLY A 304 2.92 -10.98 -8.66
C GLY A 304 1.52 -10.38 -8.80
N ALA A 305 1.43 -9.05 -8.83
CA ALA A 305 0.15 -8.36 -8.95
C ALA A 305 0.31 -7.14 -9.86
N VAL A 306 -0.57 -7.04 -10.86
CA VAL A 306 -0.51 -5.99 -11.89
C VAL A 306 -1.88 -5.38 -12.08
N THR A 307 -1.96 -4.05 -11.96
CA THR A 307 -3.10 -3.26 -12.43
C THR A 307 -2.81 -2.84 -13.88
N VAL A 308 -3.73 -3.13 -14.78
CA VAL A 308 -3.68 -2.61 -16.15
C VAL A 308 -4.71 -1.50 -16.30
N SER A 309 -4.31 -0.37 -16.87
CA SER A 309 -5.19 0.77 -17.07
C SER A 309 -5.41 1.08 -18.55
N LEU A 310 -6.64 1.47 -18.88
CA LEU A 310 -7.06 1.87 -20.22
C LEU A 310 -7.94 3.13 -20.11
N ASP A 311 -7.69 4.10 -20.99
CA ASP A 311 -8.56 5.29 -21.08
C ASP A 311 -9.93 4.94 -21.68
N ILE A 312 -11.00 5.55 -21.15
CA ILE A 312 -12.41 5.28 -21.53
C ILE A 312 -12.76 5.60 -23.00
N TRP A 313 -11.90 6.34 -23.71
CA TRP A 313 -12.04 6.67 -25.14
C TRP A 313 -11.44 5.61 -26.05
N HIS A 314 -10.72 4.62 -25.53
CA HIS A 314 -10.05 3.59 -26.34
C HIS A 314 -11.07 2.66 -26.98
N LEU A 315 -10.88 2.30 -28.27
CA LEU A 315 -11.85 1.51 -29.02
C LEU A 315 -12.06 0.09 -28.46
N ASP A 316 -11.07 -0.49 -27.77
CA ASP A 316 -11.17 -1.81 -27.13
C ASP A 316 -11.76 -1.75 -25.70
N ILE A 317 -12.28 -0.60 -25.24
CA ILE A 317 -12.74 -0.44 -23.86
C ILE A 317 -13.88 -1.40 -23.49
N GLU A 318 -14.77 -1.73 -24.42
CA GLU A 318 -15.90 -2.62 -24.14
C GLU A 318 -15.42 -4.05 -23.84
N ASP A 319 -14.44 -4.57 -24.60
CA ASP A 319 -13.79 -5.87 -24.31
C ASP A 319 -12.98 -5.83 -23.02
N PHE A 320 -12.33 -4.69 -22.73
CA PHE A 320 -11.58 -4.48 -21.50
C PHE A 320 -12.46 -4.54 -20.24
N LEU A 321 -13.68 -4.00 -20.28
CA LEU A 321 -14.62 -4.06 -19.16
C LEU A 321 -15.08 -5.50 -18.85
N GLU A 322 -14.92 -6.42 -19.78
CA GLU A 322 -15.33 -7.83 -19.62
C GLU A 322 -14.19 -8.78 -19.22
N LEU A 323 -12.97 -8.27 -19.02
CA LEU A 323 -11.78 -9.09 -18.75
C LEU A 323 -11.94 -10.08 -17.59
N ARG A 324 -12.70 -9.74 -16.57
CA ARG A 324 -12.86 -10.57 -15.35
C ARG A 324 -14.26 -11.15 -15.16
N THR A 325 -15.22 -10.84 -16.03
CA THR A 325 -16.57 -11.40 -15.94
C THR A 325 -16.55 -12.90 -16.29
N GLU A 326 -17.39 -13.70 -15.64
CA GLU A 326 -17.41 -15.17 -15.81
C GLU A 326 -17.96 -15.59 -17.18
N ASN A 327 -18.77 -14.75 -17.83
CA ASN A 327 -19.41 -15.04 -19.10
C ASN A 327 -18.53 -14.61 -20.30
N GLY A 328 -18.66 -15.31 -21.44
CA GLY A 328 -18.01 -14.99 -22.71
C GLY A 328 -16.83 -15.89 -23.07
N ASP A 329 -16.08 -15.52 -24.11
CA ASP A 329 -14.93 -16.29 -24.60
C ASP A 329 -13.75 -16.22 -23.63
N GLN A 330 -13.35 -17.38 -23.09
CA GLN A 330 -12.24 -17.49 -22.14
C GLN A 330 -10.90 -16.99 -22.69
N ARG A 331 -10.74 -16.94 -24.02
CA ARG A 331 -9.56 -16.38 -24.68
C ARG A 331 -9.48 -14.86 -24.54
N MET A 332 -10.56 -14.20 -24.16
CA MET A 332 -10.65 -12.76 -23.91
C MET A 332 -10.57 -12.40 -22.43
N LYS A 333 -10.25 -13.37 -21.53
CA LYS A 333 -10.23 -13.20 -20.09
C LYS A 333 -8.80 -13.12 -19.53
N ALA A 334 -8.69 -12.39 -18.39
CA ALA A 334 -7.46 -12.25 -17.61
C ALA A 334 -7.86 -12.07 -16.12
N TYR A 335 -7.87 -13.17 -15.36
CA TYR A 335 -8.44 -13.21 -14.01
C TYR A 335 -7.48 -12.77 -12.90
N ASP A 336 -6.16 -12.78 -13.16
CA ASP A 336 -5.15 -12.48 -12.14
C ASP A 336 -4.63 -11.04 -12.20
N ILE A 337 -5.16 -10.22 -13.12
CA ILE A 337 -4.86 -8.80 -13.21
C ILE A 337 -6.01 -7.94 -12.65
N PHE A 338 -5.72 -6.67 -12.37
CA PHE A 338 -6.65 -5.70 -11.82
C PHE A 338 -6.91 -4.59 -12.87
N PRO A 339 -8.05 -4.60 -13.58
CA PRO A 339 -8.36 -3.55 -14.56
C PRO A 339 -8.66 -2.21 -13.87
N GLN A 340 -8.20 -1.12 -14.50
CA GLN A 340 -8.50 0.26 -14.13
C GLN A 340 -8.95 1.04 -15.35
N VAL A 341 -9.98 1.85 -15.23
CA VAL A 341 -10.43 2.77 -16.29
C VAL A 341 -10.03 4.20 -15.93
N VAL A 342 -9.35 4.87 -16.88
CA VAL A 342 -8.95 6.27 -16.76
C VAL A 342 -9.98 7.14 -17.45
N ILE A 343 -10.60 8.07 -16.71
CA ILE A 343 -11.80 8.80 -17.15
C ILE A 343 -11.51 10.31 -17.16
N PRO A 344 -11.59 10.99 -18.34
CA PRO A 344 -11.51 12.44 -18.42
C PRO A 344 -12.83 13.11 -17.99
N ASP A 345 -12.77 14.35 -17.52
CA ASP A 345 -13.94 15.15 -17.11
C ASP A 345 -14.98 15.26 -18.22
N LEU A 346 -14.56 15.37 -19.47
CA LEU A 346 -15.44 15.43 -20.63
C LEU A 346 -16.38 14.22 -20.73
N PHE A 347 -15.90 13.01 -20.42
CA PHE A 347 -16.75 11.82 -20.39
C PHE A 347 -17.85 11.94 -19.36
N MET A 348 -17.50 12.37 -18.14
CA MET A 348 -18.46 12.53 -17.04
C MET A 348 -19.51 13.60 -17.36
N LYS A 349 -19.11 14.72 -17.99
CA LYS A 349 -20.03 15.74 -18.51
C LYS A 349 -21.00 15.15 -19.54
N LYS A 350 -20.51 14.34 -20.48
CA LYS A 350 -21.35 13.67 -21.49
C LYS A 350 -22.28 12.61 -20.90
N VAL A 351 -21.87 11.92 -19.84
CA VAL A 351 -22.75 11.01 -19.07
C VAL A 351 -23.89 11.79 -18.41
N GLU A 352 -23.60 12.93 -17.78
CA GLU A 352 -24.60 13.80 -17.13
C GLU A 352 -25.62 14.33 -18.13
N ASN A 353 -25.15 14.75 -19.31
CA ASN A 353 -25.97 15.29 -20.38
C ASN A 353 -26.65 14.22 -21.26
N ASN A 354 -26.41 12.92 -21.00
CA ASN A 354 -26.89 11.80 -21.79
C ASN A 354 -26.50 11.88 -23.30
N GLU A 355 -25.23 12.25 -23.54
CA GLU A 355 -24.68 12.44 -24.88
C GLU A 355 -23.97 11.17 -25.41
N LYS A 356 -23.62 11.20 -26.71
CA LYS A 356 -22.77 10.18 -27.35
C LYS A 356 -21.31 10.38 -26.95
N TRP A 357 -20.59 9.27 -26.83
CA TRP A 357 -19.15 9.20 -26.63
C TRP A 357 -18.49 8.55 -27.84
N LEU A 358 -17.40 9.12 -28.31
CA LEU A 358 -16.60 8.59 -29.42
C LEU A 358 -15.48 7.73 -28.88
N LEU A 359 -15.41 6.49 -29.32
CA LEU A 359 -14.27 5.59 -29.14
C LEU A 359 -13.37 5.67 -30.36
N VAL A 360 -12.04 5.74 -30.16
CA VAL A 360 -11.05 5.92 -31.24
C VAL A 360 -9.85 4.99 -31.08
N ASP A 361 -9.15 4.76 -32.19
CA ASP A 361 -7.85 4.10 -32.23
C ASP A 361 -6.72 5.10 -31.98
N PRO A 362 -5.87 4.95 -30.93
CA PRO A 362 -4.78 5.88 -30.66
C PRO A 362 -3.75 5.95 -31.81
N ASN A 363 -3.53 4.86 -32.53
CA ASN A 363 -2.59 4.85 -33.64
C ASN A 363 -3.10 5.69 -34.85
N GLU A 364 -4.40 5.63 -35.14
CA GLU A 364 -4.99 6.49 -36.19
C GLU A 364 -4.89 7.97 -35.79
N VAL A 365 -5.19 8.30 -34.53
CA VAL A 365 -5.04 9.66 -34.01
C VAL A 365 -3.61 10.14 -34.15
N ARG A 366 -2.64 9.35 -33.72
CA ARG A 366 -1.21 9.68 -33.81
C ARG A 366 -0.76 9.90 -35.25
N THR A 367 -1.19 9.02 -36.15
CA THR A 367 -0.79 9.07 -37.56
C THR A 367 -1.41 10.24 -38.30
N LYS A 368 -2.69 10.54 -38.08
CA LYS A 368 -3.42 11.59 -38.81
C LYS A 368 -3.23 12.99 -38.20
N TYR A 369 -3.12 13.09 -36.87
CA TYR A 369 -3.10 14.39 -36.16
C TYR A 369 -1.76 14.71 -35.52
N GLY A 370 -0.79 13.78 -35.52
CA GLY A 370 0.54 13.99 -34.93
C GLY A 370 0.49 14.13 -33.39
N LYS A 371 -0.61 13.76 -32.73
CA LYS A 371 -0.82 13.92 -31.29
C LYS A 371 -1.03 12.56 -30.60
N GLU A 372 -0.42 12.40 -29.43
CA GLU A 372 -0.65 11.27 -28.55
C GLU A 372 -1.81 11.58 -27.59
N ILE A 373 -3.01 11.08 -27.94
CA ILE A 373 -4.24 11.35 -27.17
C ILE A 373 -4.13 10.89 -25.71
N ALA A 374 -3.40 9.81 -25.43
CA ALA A 374 -3.16 9.29 -24.08
C ALA A 374 -2.39 10.29 -23.20
N ASN A 375 -1.65 11.23 -23.80
CA ASN A 375 -0.89 12.27 -23.09
C ASN A 375 -1.65 13.58 -22.90
N LEU A 376 -2.92 13.63 -23.29
CA LEU A 376 -3.71 14.86 -23.20
C LEU A 376 -4.71 14.78 -22.04
N TRP A 377 -5.01 15.92 -21.42
CA TRP A 377 -6.00 16.09 -20.38
C TRP A 377 -6.55 17.53 -20.40
N GLY A 378 -7.65 17.77 -19.73
CA GLY A 378 -8.28 19.08 -19.65
C GLY A 378 -8.61 19.66 -21.04
N LYS A 379 -8.34 20.93 -21.22
CA LYS A 379 -8.67 21.67 -22.44
C LYS A 379 -8.02 21.09 -23.70
N ASP A 380 -6.75 20.67 -23.61
CA ASP A 380 -6.02 20.12 -24.78
C ASP A 380 -6.66 18.79 -25.24
N PHE A 381 -7.14 17.98 -24.32
CA PHE A 381 -7.91 16.78 -24.62
C PHE A 381 -9.28 17.15 -25.23
N GLU A 382 -10.01 18.09 -24.65
CA GLU A 382 -11.33 18.52 -25.13
C GLU A 382 -11.27 19.06 -26.56
N GLU A 383 -10.24 19.86 -26.90
CA GLU A 383 -10.04 20.44 -28.23
C GLU A 383 -9.74 19.34 -29.28
N LEU A 384 -8.80 18.42 -29.00
CA LEU A 384 -8.54 17.32 -29.91
C LEU A 384 -9.76 16.41 -30.06
N TYR A 385 -10.43 16.09 -28.97
CA TYR A 385 -11.58 15.20 -28.99
C TYR A 385 -12.76 15.79 -29.76
N ALA A 386 -13.00 17.09 -29.69
CA ALA A 386 -14.01 17.78 -30.49
C ALA A 386 -13.69 17.70 -31.99
N GLN A 387 -12.42 17.85 -32.39
CA GLN A 387 -11.99 17.68 -33.77
C GLN A 387 -12.21 16.23 -34.24
N LEU A 388 -11.79 15.23 -33.44
CA LEU A 388 -11.99 13.81 -33.76
C LEU A 388 -13.47 13.47 -33.90
N TYR A 389 -14.34 14.04 -33.04
CA TYR A 389 -15.77 13.82 -33.08
C TYR A 389 -16.38 14.30 -34.43
N LEU A 390 -16.06 15.53 -34.85
CA LEU A 390 -16.48 16.07 -36.14
C LEU A 390 -15.94 15.24 -37.33
N ASP A 391 -14.65 14.90 -37.29
CA ASP A 391 -14.04 14.14 -38.37
C ASP A 391 -14.59 12.71 -38.45
N ALA A 392 -15.03 12.12 -37.35
CA ALA A 392 -15.76 10.85 -37.32
C ALA A 392 -17.16 10.99 -37.98
N GLU A 393 -17.90 12.05 -37.67
CA GLU A 393 -19.21 12.33 -38.28
C GLU A 393 -19.11 12.57 -39.80
N PHE A 394 -18.04 13.20 -40.26
CA PHE A 394 -17.75 13.42 -41.66
C PHE A 394 -17.07 12.23 -42.39
N GLY A 395 -16.92 11.09 -41.70
CA GLY A 395 -16.33 9.88 -42.29
C GLY A 395 -14.83 9.97 -42.59
N LYS A 396 -14.10 10.89 -41.91
CA LYS A 396 -12.63 11.04 -42.10
C LYS A 396 -11.84 10.06 -41.24
N LEU A 397 -12.42 9.47 -40.19
CA LEU A 397 -11.80 8.41 -39.41
C LEU A 397 -12.21 7.04 -39.94
N GLU A 398 -11.31 6.06 -39.84
CA GLU A 398 -11.58 4.67 -40.25
C GLU A 398 -11.89 3.78 -39.03
N MET A 399 -11.23 4.04 -37.91
CA MET A 399 -11.27 3.20 -36.70
C MET A 399 -11.93 3.95 -35.55
N PHE A 400 -13.25 3.98 -35.57
CA PHE A 400 -14.03 4.65 -34.51
C PHE A 400 -15.38 3.99 -34.24
N LYS A 401 -16.00 4.33 -33.12
CA LYS A 401 -17.34 3.89 -32.76
C LYS A 401 -18.02 4.95 -31.88
N PHE A 402 -19.25 5.32 -32.22
CA PHE A 402 -20.09 6.08 -31.32
C PHE A 402 -20.88 5.17 -30.36
N VAL A 403 -20.84 5.45 -29.08
CA VAL A 403 -21.61 4.77 -28.04
C VAL A 403 -22.32 5.78 -27.17
N SER A 404 -23.36 5.38 -26.42
CA SER A 404 -23.91 6.23 -25.35
C SER A 404 -22.93 6.29 -24.18
N ALA A 405 -22.53 7.50 -23.74
CA ALA A 405 -21.67 7.66 -22.56
C ALA A 405 -22.30 7.01 -21.33
N LYS A 406 -23.62 7.19 -21.14
CA LYS A 406 -24.37 6.62 -20.03
C LYS A 406 -24.43 5.10 -20.04
N GLU A 407 -24.61 4.48 -21.21
CA GLU A 407 -24.61 3.02 -21.34
C GLU A 407 -23.20 2.43 -21.12
N LEU A 408 -22.15 3.14 -21.55
CA LEU A 408 -20.76 2.71 -21.28
C LEU A 408 -20.47 2.77 -19.77
N LEU A 409 -20.90 3.82 -19.06
CA LEU A 409 -20.78 3.88 -17.59
C LEU A 409 -21.60 2.77 -16.91
N LYS A 410 -22.79 2.43 -17.40
CA LYS A 410 -23.56 1.29 -16.87
C LYS A 410 -22.82 -0.04 -17.04
N ARG A 411 -22.15 -0.27 -18.17
CA ARG A 411 -21.32 -1.49 -18.38
C ARG A 411 -20.16 -1.52 -17.39
N LEU A 412 -19.49 -0.39 -17.14
CA LEU A 412 -18.45 -0.28 -16.14
C LEU A 412 -19.00 -0.63 -14.74
N MET A 413 -20.12 -0.03 -14.33
CA MET A 413 -20.78 -0.32 -13.05
C MET A 413 -21.20 -1.80 -12.92
N LYS A 414 -21.70 -2.40 -14.00
CA LYS A 414 -22.03 -3.83 -14.02
C LYS A 414 -20.81 -4.68 -13.73
N SER A 415 -19.68 -4.42 -14.42
CA SER A 415 -18.42 -5.11 -14.16
C SER A 415 -17.96 -4.93 -12.71
N GLN A 416 -18.09 -3.73 -12.13
CA GLN A 416 -17.76 -3.47 -10.73
C GLN A 416 -18.59 -4.30 -9.75
N ILE A 417 -19.89 -4.44 -9.98
CA ILE A 417 -20.78 -5.24 -9.13
C ILE A 417 -20.48 -6.73 -9.24
N GLU A 418 -20.17 -7.22 -10.43
CA GLU A 418 -19.90 -8.63 -10.68
C GLU A 418 -18.50 -9.08 -10.22
N THR A 419 -17.49 -8.19 -10.30
CA THR A 419 -16.07 -8.57 -10.12
C THR A 419 -15.32 -7.73 -9.08
N GLY A 420 -15.93 -6.69 -8.53
CA GLY A 420 -15.25 -5.70 -7.68
C GLY A 420 -14.45 -4.64 -8.45
N MET A 421 -14.35 -4.77 -9.78
CA MET A 421 -13.51 -3.94 -10.67
C MET A 421 -14.25 -3.61 -11.96
N PRO A 422 -13.79 -2.63 -12.78
CA PRO A 422 -12.48 -1.95 -12.73
C PRO A 422 -12.40 -0.86 -11.65
N TYR A 423 -11.17 -0.51 -11.27
CA TYR A 423 -10.89 0.73 -10.53
C TYR A 423 -11.15 1.94 -11.43
N ILE A 424 -11.36 3.10 -10.82
CA ILE A 424 -11.56 4.36 -11.55
C ILE A 424 -10.44 5.35 -11.19
N ALA A 425 -9.88 6.00 -12.21
CA ALA A 425 -8.96 7.12 -12.05
C ALA A 425 -9.48 8.31 -12.86
N PHE A 426 -9.76 9.44 -12.21
CA PHE A 426 -10.24 10.65 -12.86
C PHE A 426 -9.05 11.47 -13.39
N LYS A 427 -8.80 11.38 -14.71
CA LYS A 427 -7.58 11.86 -15.36
C LYS A 427 -7.32 13.34 -15.15
N ASP A 428 -8.33 14.15 -15.30
CA ASP A 428 -8.19 15.61 -15.16
C ASP A 428 -7.91 16.00 -13.71
N THR A 429 -8.58 15.35 -12.75
CA THR A 429 -8.32 15.56 -11.33
C THR A 429 -6.90 15.15 -10.96
N LEU A 430 -6.43 13.97 -11.40
CA LEU A 430 -5.04 13.53 -11.17
C LEU A 430 -4.02 14.56 -11.66
N ASN A 431 -4.21 15.07 -12.87
CA ASN A 431 -3.27 16.01 -13.49
C ASN A 431 -3.42 17.45 -12.96
N ARG A 432 -4.60 17.85 -12.52
CA ARG A 432 -4.83 19.14 -11.85
C ARG A 432 -4.00 19.25 -10.56
N TYR A 433 -3.89 18.17 -9.79
CA TYR A 433 -3.10 18.07 -8.56
C TYR A 433 -1.64 17.63 -8.78
N ASN A 434 -1.22 17.35 -10.01
CA ASN A 434 0.16 16.96 -10.33
C ASN A 434 1.11 18.16 -10.16
N PRO A 435 2.06 18.14 -9.21
CA PRO A 435 2.97 19.27 -9.03
C PRO A 435 4.03 19.36 -10.15
N ASN A 436 4.19 18.31 -10.94
CA ASN A 436 5.20 18.21 -11.99
C ASN A 436 4.60 18.30 -13.42
N LYS A 437 3.51 19.07 -13.60
CA LYS A 437 2.83 19.27 -14.91
C LYS A 437 3.74 19.78 -16.02
N HIS A 438 4.78 20.53 -15.66
CA HIS A 438 5.78 21.07 -16.59
C HIS A 438 6.66 19.99 -17.24
N ASP A 439 6.75 18.81 -16.65
CA ASP A 439 7.70 17.75 -17.01
C ASP A 439 7.02 16.44 -17.46
N GLY A 440 5.69 16.37 -17.44
CA GLY A 440 4.98 15.18 -17.88
C GLY A 440 3.53 15.10 -17.43
N ILE A 441 2.98 13.90 -17.56
CA ILE A 441 1.57 13.60 -17.30
C ILE A 441 1.42 12.35 -16.45
N ILE A 442 0.36 12.32 -15.64
CA ILE A 442 -0.13 11.12 -14.95
C ILE A 442 -1.13 10.43 -15.87
N VAL A 443 -0.81 9.20 -16.29
CA VAL A 443 -1.64 8.40 -17.22
C VAL A 443 -2.41 7.28 -16.53
N GLY A 444 -2.09 6.97 -15.27
CA GLY A 444 -2.70 5.92 -14.47
C GLY A 444 -2.11 5.90 -13.08
N THR A 445 -2.44 4.88 -12.31
CA THR A 445 -2.03 4.78 -10.91
C THR A 445 -1.28 3.47 -10.63
N ASN A 446 -0.72 3.35 -9.41
CA ASN A 446 -0.15 2.11 -8.92
C ASN A 446 -1.22 1.02 -8.70
N LEU A 447 -0.80 -0.14 -8.20
CA LEU A 447 -1.64 -1.31 -7.97
C LEU A 447 -2.91 -1.01 -7.15
N CYS A 448 -2.79 -0.21 -6.09
CA CYS A 448 -3.88 0.06 -5.13
C CYS A 448 -4.46 1.48 -5.25
N THR A 449 -4.15 2.20 -6.31
CA THR A 449 -4.69 3.51 -6.70
C THR A 449 -4.29 4.73 -5.86
N GLU A 450 -3.51 4.57 -4.80
CA GLU A 450 -3.13 5.66 -3.89
C GLU A 450 -1.93 6.48 -4.38
N SER A 451 -1.09 5.94 -5.27
CA SER A 451 0.13 6.61 -5.70
C SER A 451 0.17 6.77 -7.22
N HIS A 452 0.64 7.91 -7.67
CA HIS A 452 0.76 8.25 -9.08
C HIS A 452 1.73 9.41 -9.28
N SER A 453 2.44 9.43 -10.40
CA SER A 453 3.33 10.50 -10.83
C SER A 453 3.52 10.42 -12.35
N ASN A 454 4.35 11.33 -12.89
CA ASN A 454 4.70 11.31 -14.31
C ASN A 454 5.41 10.02 -14.70
N VAL A 455 5.01 9.45 -15.81
CA VAL A 455 5.65 8.29 -16.45
C VAL A 455 5.76 8.52 -17.95
N ARG A 456 6.76 7.92 -18.58
CA ARG A 456 6.90 7.90 -20.04
C ARG A 456 7.58 6.62 -20.49
N PRO A 457 7.24 6.10 -21.71
CA PRO A 457 7.85 4.88 -22.21
C PRO A 457 9.32 5.09 -22.53
N THR A 458 10.09 4.01 -22.48
CA THR A 458 11.45 3.96 -23.02
C THR A 458 11.38 3.85 -24.54
N GLU A 459 12.13 4.70 -25.25
CA GLU A 459 12.21 4.70 -26.71
C GLU A 459 13.37 3.82 -27.17
N PHE A 460 13.12 3.01 -28.21
CA PHE A 460 14.09 2.06 -28.78
C PHE A 460 14.67 2.61 -30.07
N LEU A 461 15.98 2.75 -30.13
CA LEU A 461 16.70 3.07 -31.34
C LEU A 461 16.93 1.81 -32.18
N PRO A 462 17.11 1.94 -33.52
CA PRO A 462 17.40 0.80 -34.37
C PRO A 462 18.63 0.02 -33.89
N LYS A 463 18.48 -1.30 -33.75
CA LYS A 463 19.58 -2.18 -33.40
C LYS A 463 20.64 -2.18 -34.50
N ARG A 464 21.92 -2.16 -34.14
CA ARG A 464 23.04 -2.23 -35.08
C ARG A 464 24.02 -3.32 -34.69
N LEU A 465 24.76 -3.81 -35.69
CA LEU A 465 25.88 -4.72 -35.50
C LEU A 465 27.17 -3.94 -35.23
N ASP A 466 27.97 -4.42 -34.30
CA ASP A 466 29.32 -3.96 -34.01
C ASP A 466 30.23 -5.20 -33.87
N GLY A 467 30.84 -5.62 -34.96
CA GLY A 467 31.49 -6.90 -35.06
C GLY A 467 30.52 -8.05 -34.76
N ASN A 468 30.82 -8.87 -33.74
CA ASN A 468 29.98 -9.98 -33.29
C ASN A 468 28.95 -9.56 -32.19
N LYS A 469 28.82 -8.26 -31.92
CA LYS A 469 27.90 -7.74 -30.89
C LYS A 469 26.69 -7.09 -31.55
N ILE A 470 25.50 -7.33 -30.97
CA ILE A 470 24.28 -6.57 -31.28
C ILE A 470 24.20 -5.41 -30.28
N ILE A 471 24.26 -4.19 -30.77
CA ILE A 471 24.10 -2.99 -29.95
C ILE A 471 22.62 -2.58 -29.99
N SER A 472 21.99 -2.51 -28.83
CA SER A 472 20.65 -1.97 -28.63
C SER A 472 20.75 -0.74 -27.75
N GLU A 473 20.40 0.41 -28.30
CA GLU A 473 20.42 1.71 -27.60
C GLU A 473 18.99 2.13 -27.32
N THR A 474 18.76 2.72 -26.15
CA THR A 474 17.46 3.22 -25.73
C THR A 474 17.58 4.64 -25.17
N GLN A 475 16.55 5.44 -25.38
CA GLN A 475 16.35 6.67 -24.61
C GLN A 475 15.46 6.33 -23.43
N ASN A 476 15.95 6.53 -22.23
CA ASN A 476 15.27 6.10 -21.02
C ASN A 476 13.92 6.80 -20.83
N GLY A 477 12.90 5.98 -20.57
CA GLY A 477 11.61 6.42 -20.05
C GLY A 477 11.68 6.81 -18.58
N LEU A 478 10.51 6.95 -17.97
CA LEU A 478 10.36 7.12 -16.52
C LEU A 478 9.33 6.13 -16.01
N VAL A 479 9.68 5.41 -14.96
CA VAL A 479 8.79 4.51 -14.23
C VAL A 479 8.61 5.06 -12.82
N HIS A 480 7.36 5.35 -12.44
CA HIS A 480 7.06 5.83 -11.10
C HIS A 480 7.40 4.78 -10.04
N VAL A 481 7.90 5.24 -8.91
CA VAL A 481 8.28 4.42 -7.76
C VAL A 481 7.58 4.92 -6.51
N CYS A 482 6.87 4.04 -5.82
CA CYS A 482 6.16 4.36 -4.57
C CYS A 482 7.02 4.04 -3.35
N ASN A 483 7.36 5.05 -2.56
CA ASN A 483 8.06 4.92 -1.28
C ASN A 483 7.06 5.30 -0.17
N LEU A 484 6.57 4.32 0.61
CA LEU A 484 5.39 4.48 1.46
C LEU A 484 5.67 4.21 2.95
N VAL A 485 5.09 5.06 3.79
CA VAL A 485 4.85 4.80 5.22
C VAL A 485 3.43 5.20 5.58
N SER A 486 2.92 4.70 6.70
CA SER A 486 1.62 5.11 7.23
C SER A 486 1.71 5.44 8.71
N ILE A 487 1.09 6.55 9.09
CA ILE A 487 0.95 7.00 10.46
C ILE A 487 -0.20 6.24 11.11
N ASN A 488 0.03 5.62 12.27
CA ASN A 488 -1.02 4.98 13.06
C ASN A 488 -1.74 6.02 13.92
N LEU A 489 -2.86 6.54 13.42
CA LEU A 489 -3.64 7.57 14.10
C LEU A 489 -4.20 7.11 15.46
N ALA A 490 -4.44 5.80 15.64
CA ALA A 490 -4.91 5.23 16.88
C ALA A 490 -3.95 5.49 18.07
N ASN A 491 -2.65 5.65 17.78
CA ASN A 491 -1.59 5.83 18.79
C ASN A 491 -1.08 7.27 18.90
N ILE A 492 -1.78 8.25 18.32
CA ILE A 492 -1.43 9.67 18.42
C ILE A 492 -2.17 10.33 19.57
N ASN A 493 -1.45 10.98 20.47
CA ASN A 493 -2.00 11.60 21.68
C ASN A 493 -1.95 13.14 21.66
N SER A 494 -1.12 13.75 20.81
CA SER A 494 -0.98 15.22 20.72
C SER A 494 -0.53 15.69 19.34
N ASP A 495 -0.80 16.95 19.03
CA ASP A 495 -0.35 17.59 17.78
C ASP A 495 1.19 17.67 17.71
N LYS A 496 1.87 17.89 18.84
CA LYS A 496 3.34 17.89 18.92
C LYS A 496 3.93 16.52 18.55
N GLU A 497 3.30 15.45 19.03
CA GLU A 497 3.68 14.08 18.68
C GLU A 497 3.44 13.80 17.19
N LEU A 498 2.29 14.20 16.65
CA LEU A 498 1.97 14.07 15.25
C LEU A 498 2.99 14.79 14.36
N ASP A 499 3.35 16.03 14.70
CA ASP A 499 4.40 16.78 14.00
C ASP A 499 5.74 16.03 13.98
N SER A 500 6.18 15.54 15.16
CA SER A 500 7.42 14.76 15.27
C SER A 500 7.38 13.48 14.44
N ILE A 501 6.23 12.80 14.36
CA ILE A 501 6.04 11.60 13.54
C ILE A 501 6.12 11.93 12.05
N CYS A 502 5.50 13.04 11.61
CA CYS A 502 5.59 13.51 10.22
C CYS A 502 7.05 13.81 9.81
N GLN A 503 7.82 14.49 10.69
CA GLN A 503 9.23 14.76 10.44
C GLN A 503 10.05 13.49 10.28
N THR A 504 9.86 12.51 11.17
CA THR A 504 10.56 11.22 11.09
C THR A 504 10.11 10.42 9.85
N SER A 505 8.82 10.48 9.47
CA SER A 505 8.30 9.79 8.28
C SER A 505 8.92 10.32 6.99
N VAL A 506 9.05 11.65 6.84
CA VAL A 506 9.75 12.26 5.69
C VAL A 506 11.22 11.81 5.67
N ARG A 507 11.91 11.84 6.81
CA ARG A 507 13.32 11.44 6.92
C ARG A 507 13.52 9.96 6.55
N ILE A 508 12.66 9.07 7.04
CA ILE A 508 12.70 7.64 6.71
C ILE A 508 12.59 7.44 5.19
N LEU A 509 11.60 8.06 4.56
CA LEU A 509 11.34 7.86 3.13
C LEU A 509 12.37 8.55 2.22
N ASP A 510 12.79 9.78 2.56
CA ASP A 510 13.82 10.47 1.80
C ASP A 510 15.16 9.72 1.85
N ASN A 511 15.54 9.19 3.02
CA ASN A 511 16.73 8.35 3.15
C ASN A 511 16.56 7.00 2.42
N ALA A 512 15.39 6.37 2.48
CA ALA A 512 15.14 5.10 1.79
C ALA A 512 15.28 5.23 0.26
N ILE A 513 14.95 6.37 -0.33
CA ILE A 513 15.18 6.64 -1.77
C ILE A 513 16.67 6.53 -2.12
N ASP A 514 17.56 6.95 -1.22
CA ASP A 514 19.01 6.92 -1.46
C ASP A 514 19.62 5.50 -1.28
N PHE A 515 18.91 4.58 -0.62
CA PHE A 515 19.40 3.23 -0.30
C PHE A 515 18.72 2.14 -1.13
N THR A 516 17.60 2.43 -1.79
CA THR A 516 16.84 1.40 -2.52
C THR A 516 17.58 0.96 -3.78
N GLU A 517 17.68 -0.35 -3.97
CA GLU A 517 18.09 -0.95 -5.23
C GLU A 517 16.84 -1.18 -6.08
N VAL A 518 16.51 -0.18 -6.89
CA VAL A 518 15.36 -0.27 -7.80
C VAL A 518 15.66 -1.28 -8.90
N PRO A 519 14.80 -2.30 -9.14
CA PRO A 519 15.10 -3.38 -10.09
C PRO A 519 15.19 -2.94 -11.57
N ILE A 520 14.82 -1.69 -11.87
CA ILE A 520 14.85 -1.09 -13.22
C ILE A 520 15.42 0.33 -13.17
N LEU A 521 16.21 0.70 -14.16
CA LEU A 521 16.93 1.97 -14.19
C LEU A 521 16.02 3.18 -14.29
N GLU A 522 14.93 3.09 -15.02
CA GLU A 522 13.92 4.15 -15.16
C GLU A 522 13.26 4.52 -13.84
N GLY A 523 13.14 3.55 -12.93
CA GLY A 523 12.66 3.78 -11.57
C GLY A 523 13.70 4.53 -10.73
N SER A 524 14.98 4.18 -10.84
CA SER A 524 16.07 4.91 -10.18
C SER A 524 16.13 6.36 -10.65
N GLN A 525 15.98 6.61 -11.95
CA GLN A 525 15.94 7.96 -12.52
C GLN A 525 14.72 8.75 -12.02
N HIS A 526 13.54 8.11 -11.92
CA HIS A 526 12.35 8.73 -11.36
C HIS A 526 12.58 9.15 -9.91
N ASN A 527 13.15 8.28 -9.08
CA ASN A 527 13.50 8.59 -7.69
C ASN A 527 14.44 9.79 -7.59
N GLN A 528 15.47 9.88 -8.41
CA GLN A 528 16.40 11.02 -8.43
C GLN A 528 15.72 12.30 -8.91
N ARG A 529 14.84 12.20 -9.93
CA ARG A 529 14.20 13.34 -10.56
C ARG A 529 13.13 13.98 -9.69
N TYR A 530 12.27 13.18 -9.07
CA TYR A 530 11.08 13.67 -8.35
C TYR A 530 11.13 13.44 -6.84
N ARG A 531 11.91 12.47 -6.35
CA ARG A 531 11.95 12.08 -4.93
C ARG A 531 10.55 11.95 -4.32
N THR A 532 9.66 11.26 -5.02
CA THR A 532 8.27 11.06 -4.56
C THR A 532 8.22 10.16 -3.34
N ILE A 533 7.50 10.60 -2.32
CA ILE A 533 7.20 9.83 -1.12
C ILE A 533 5.68 9.82 -0.89
N GLY A 534 5.20 8.85 -0.11
CA GLY A 534 3.79 8.74 0.22
C GLY A 534 3.62 8.46 1.71
N ILE A 535 3.32 9.49 2.47
CA ILE A 535 2.97 9.39 3.89
C ILE A 535 1.46 9.26 3.97
N GLY A 536 1.00 8.07 4.37
CA GLY A 536 -0.41 7.77 4.57
C GLY A 536 -0.80 7.73 6.04
N ALA A 537 -2.03 7.26 6.28
CA ALA A 537 -2.58 7.08 7.61
C ALA A 537 -3.37 5.77 7.70
N MET A 538 -3.42 5.18 8.89
CA MET A 538 -4.25 4.04 9.25
C MET A 538 -4.83 4.22 10.64
N GLY A 539 -5.80 3.40 11.02
CA GLY A 539 -6.40 3.47 12.35
C GLY A 539 -7.32 4.69 12.55
N LEU A 540 -7.86 5.27 11.48
CA LEU A 540 -8.77 6.42 11.62
C LEU A 540 -10.05 6.02 12.39
N ALA A 541 -10.62 4.86 12.12
CA ALA A 541 -11.81 4.40 12.84
C ALA A 541 -11.54 4.25 14.35
N ASP A 542 -10.36 3.75 14.74
CA ASP A 542 -9.94 3.66 16.14
C ASP A 542 -9.73 5.04 16.76
N HIS A 543 -9.09 5.94 16.02
CA HIS A 543 -8.84 7.31 16.45
C HIS A 543 -10.14 8.07 16.74
N LEU A 544 -11.14 7.91 15.87
CA LEU A 544 -12.47 8.49 16.06
C LEU A 544 -13.23 7.84 17.20
N ALA A 545 -13.20 6.51 17.31
CA ALA A 545 -13.86 5.76 18.38
C ALA A 545 -13.31 6.15 19.77
N LYS A 546 -12.00 6.30 19.92
CA LYS A 546 -11.38 6.82 21.18
C LYS A 546 -11.95 8.18 21.60
N ARG A 547 -12.30 9.03 20.63
CA ARG A 547 -12.83 10.39 20.83
C ARG A 547 -14.34 10.46 20.91
N ASN A 548 -15.01 9.31 20.86
CA ASN A 548 -16.47 9.19 20.81
C ASN A 548 -17.11 9.92 19.61
N ILE A 549 -16.42 9.89 18.47
CA ILE A 549 -16.89 10.47 17.21
C ILE A 549 -17.35 9.32 16.31
N PRO A 550 -18.65 9.23 15.95
CA PRO A 550 -19.11 8.30 14.93
C PRO A 550 -18.51 8.66 13.56
N TYR A 551 -18.16 7.65 12.75
CA TYR A 551 -17.53 7.91 11.46
C TYR A 551 -18.35 8.83 10.56
N ILE A 552 -19.67 8.64 10.49
CA ILE A 552 -20.56 9.48 9.68
C ILE A 552 -20.62 10.96 10.12
N ALA A 553 -20.18 11.28 11.31
CA ALA A 553 -20.16 12.64 11.85
C ALA A 553 -18.72 13.24 11.87
N SER A 554 -17.76 12.62 11.19
CA SER A 554 -16.36 12.98 11.32
C SER A 554 -15.84 13.99 10.28
N ALA A 555 -16.68 14.44 9.33
CA ALA A 555 -16.25 15.24 8.17
C ALA A 555 -15.36 16.45 8.53
N ASP A 556 -15.81 17.31 9.44
CA ASP A 556 -15.07 18.51 9.84
C ASP A 556 -13.82 18.15 10.67
N TYR A 557 -13.92 17.11 11.47
CA TYR A 557 -12.79 16.63 12.28
C TYR A 557 -11.66 16.09 11.41
N VAL A 558 -11.98 15.27 10.41
CA VAL A 558 -10.95 14.71 9.52
C VAL A 558 -10.36 15.76 8.59
N ASP A 559 -11.16 16.75 8.20
CA ASP A 559 -10.69 17.93 7.46
C ASP A 559 -9.56 18.64 8.23
N ASP A 560 -9.82 18.98 9.49
CA ASP A 560 -8.85 19.60 10.39
C ASP A 560 -7.61 18.75 10.63
N LEU A 561 -7.79 17.45 10.87
CA LEU A 561 -6.70 16.52 11.15
C LEU A 561 -5.76 16.40 9.94
N PHE A 562 -6.32 16.25 8.73
CA PHE A 562 -5.51 16.07 7.53
C PHE A 562 -4.88 17.38 7.03
N GLU A 563 -5.49 18.54 7.33
CA GLU A 563 -4.82 19.83 7.12
C GLU A 563 -3.54 19.93 7.96
N LYS A 564 -3.59 19.56 9.25
CA LYS A 564 -2.38 19.52 10.10
C LYS A 564 -1.33 18.57 9.55
N ILE A 565 -1.73 17.35 9.14
CA ILE A 565 -0.81 16.37 8.56
C ILE A 565 -0.13 16.95 7.30
N ALA A 566 -0.88 17.62 6.42
CA ALA A 566 -0.32 18.27 5.23
C ALA A 566 0.69 19.37 5.62
N ILE A 567 0.36 20.25 6.56
CA ILE A 567 1.25 21.29 7.10
C ILE A 567 2.54 20.67 7.61
N TYR A 568 2.46 19.62 8.43
CA TYR A 568 3.62 19.00 9.07
C TYR A 568 4.51 18.28 8.05
N ASN A 569 3.93 17.54 7.09
CA ASN A 569 4.67 16.87 6.02
C ASN A 569 5.39 17.89 5.11
N ILE A 570 4.72 18.95 4.69
CA ILE A 570 5.31 19.99 3.83
C ILE A 570 6.45 20.69 4.56
N ARG A 571 6.24 21.08 5.82
CA ARG A 571 7.27 21.69 6.65
C ARG A 571 8.49 20.78 6.84
N ALA A 572 8.26 19.48 7.07
CA ALA A 572 9.34 18.51 7.20
C ALA A 572 10.15 18.36 5.91
N SER A 573 9.50 18.33 4.74
CA SER A 573 10.18 18.25 3.46
C SER A 573 10.93 19.56 3.08
N ILE A 574 10.40 20.72 3.46
CA ILE A 574 11.13 21.99 3.34
C ILE A 574 12.38 21.99 4.25
N ASN A 575 12.26 21.47 5.48
CA ASN A 575 13.42 21.32 6.37
C ASN A 575 14.46 20.36 5.79
N ALA A 576 14.05 19.26 5.18
CA ALA A 576 14.95 18.36 4.47
C ALA A 576 15.62 19.06 3.25
N ALA A 577 14.92 19.97 2.56
CA ALA A 577 15.50 20.76 1.48
C ALA A 577 16.56 21.76 1.95
N LYS A 578 16.42 22.33 3.17
CA LYS A 578 17.45 23.20 3.79
C LYS A 578 18.78 22.47 3.96
N GLU A 579 18.74 21.16 4.20
CA GLU A 579 19.93 20.34 4.47
C GLU A 579 20.50 19.70 3.19
N LYS A 580 19.61 19.20 2.31
CA LYS A 580 19.98 18.32 1.20
C LYS A 580 19.65 18.89 -0.19
N GLY A 581 19.07 20.08 -0.28
CA GLY A 581 18.60 20.69 -1.52
C GLY A 581 17.25 20.14 -1.99
N THR A 582 16.74 20.73 -3.09
CA THR A 582 15.44 20.39 -3.69
C THR A 582 15.49 19.07 -4.49
N PHE A 583 14.33 18.57 -4.92
CA PHE A 583 14.27 17.48 -5.90
C PHE A 583 14.72 17.94 -7.31
N GLY A 584 15.13 16.98 -8.17
CA GLY A 584 15.78 17.27 -9.45
C GLY A 584 14.95 18.09 -10.43
N ALA A 585 13.64 17.85 -10.51
CA ALA A 585 12.72 18.58 -11.41
C ALA A 585 11.98 19.74 -10.71
N TYR A 586 12.58 20.35 -9.69
CA TYR A 586 11.95 21.41 -8.88
C TYR A 586 11.64 22.65 -9.72
N LYS A 587 12.59 23.09 -10.58
CA LYS A 587 12.42 24.29 -11.40
C LYS A 587 11.20 24.17 -12.31
N ASP A 588 10.39 25.21 -12.39
CA ASP A 588 9.16 25.31 -13.15
C ASP A 588 8.01 24.39 -12.65
N SER A 589 8.20 23.65 -11.54
CA SER A 589 7.16 22.89 -10.89
C SER A 589 6.10 23.79 -10.23
N ASP A 590 4.99 23.21 -9.78
CA ASP A 590 4.00 23.94 -8.98
C ASP A 590 4.62 24.48 -7.68
N TRP A 591 5.55 23.74 -7.07
CA TRP A 591 6.27 24.17 -5.87
C TRP A 591 7.14 25.42 -6.14
N ASP A 592 7.85 25.46 -7.25
CA ASP A 592 8.66 26.62 -7.67
C ASP A 592 7.78 27.86 -7.94
N LYS A 593 6.57 27.62 -8.42
CA LYS A 593 5.54 28.66 -8.65
C LYS A 593 4.73 29.02 -7.41
N ALA A 594 5.11 28.51 -6.25
CA ALA A 594 4.38 28.68 -5.00
C ALA A 594 2.90 28.24 -5.08
N LEU A 595 2.66 27.11 -5.76
CA LEU A 595 1.37 26.44 -5.78
C LEU A 595 1.44 25.20 -4.88
N ILE A 596 0.65 25.14 -3.83
CA ILE A 596 0.56 24.01 -2.92
C ILE A 596 -0.80 23.33 -3.14
N LEU A 597 -0.79 22.01 -3.47
CA LEU A 597 -2.03 21.29 -3.79
C LEU A 597 -2.89 22.01 -4.87
N GLY A 598 -2.20 22.60 -5.86
CA GLY A 598 -2.84 23.37 -6.93
C GLY A 598 -3.36 24.76 -6.52
N LYS A 599 -3.11 25.21 -5.29
CA LYS A 599 -3.66 26.45 -4.69
C LYS A 599 -2.55 27.46 -4.42
N ARG A 600 -2.91 28.75 -4.51
CA ARG A 600 -2.06 29.88 -4.13
C ARG A 600 -2.22 30.25 -2.65
N GLN A 601 -1.28 30.96 -2.08
CA GLN A 601 -1.28 31.42 -0.68
C GLN A 601 -2.61 32.07 -0.25
N LEU A 602 -3.23 32.87 -1.13
CA LEU A 602 -4.48 33.58 -0.83
C LEU A 602 -5.65 32.62 -0.50
N GLU A 603 -5.64 31.41 -1.07
CA GLU A 603 -6.70 30.41 -0.86
C GLU A 603 -6.61 29.74 0.51
N PHE A 604 -5.50 29.89 1.23
CA PHE A 604 -5.29 29.40 2.59
C PHE A 604 -5.61 30.44 3.69
N GLN A 605 -5.95 31.70 3.32
CA GLN A 605 -6.21 32.77 4.30
C GLN A 605 -7.48 32.52 5.12
N GLY A 606 -8.40 31.67 4.63
CA GLY A 606 -9.61 31.25 5.36
C GLY A 606 -9.36 30.10 6.34
N SER A 607 -8.18 29.46 6.32
CA SER A 607 -7.83 28.40 7.25
C SER A 607 -7.60 28.94 8.67
N LYS A 608 -7.94 28.16 9.69
CA LYS A 608 -7.55 28.47 11.08
C LYS A 608 -6.03 28.38 11.28
N TYR A 609 -5.29 27.71 10.36
CA TYR A 609 -3.84 27.57 10.35
C TYR A 609 -3.16 28.54 9.38
N LYS A 610 -3.79 29.70 9.10
CA LYS A 610 -3.26 30.69 8.15
C LYS A 610 -1.82 31.16 8.44
N GLU A 611 -1.44 31.24 9.72
CA GLU A 611 -0.10 31.67 10.11
C GLU A 611 0.95 30.58 9.75
N GLU A 612 0.63 29.32 10.00
CA GLU A 612 1.46 28.19 9.60
C GLU A 612 1.60 28.12 8.08
N TRP A 613 0.51 28.33 7.35
CA TRP A 613 0.54 28.39 5.90
C TRP A 613 1.38 29.57 5.37
N ASN A 614 1.23 30.75 5.95
CA ASN A 614 2.05 31.91 5.59
C ASN A 614 3.55 31.62 5.80
N LYS A 615 3.91 30.95 6.90
CA LYS A 615 5.28 30.52 7.16
C LYS A 615 5.76 29.48 6.16
N ILE A 616 4.92 28.51 5.79
CA ILE A 616 5.24 27.49 4.77
C ILE A 616 5.54 28.18 3.43
N PHE A 617 4.72 29.12 2.97
CA PHE A 617 4.95 29.83 1.71
C PHE A 617 6.24 30.65 1.74
N SER A 618 6.54 31.31 2.87
CA SER A 618 7.79 32.03 3.06
C SER A 618 9.02 31.11 3.03
N ASP A 619 8.95 29.98 3.74
CA ASP A 619 10.05 29.02 3.79
C ASP A 619 10.21 28.28 2.44
N LEU A 620 9.11 27.97 1.73
CA LEU A 620 9.12 27.38 0.40
C LEU A 620 9.82 28.30 -0.61
N ALA A 621 9.50 29.60 -0.62
CA ALA A 621 10.13 30.57 -1.49
C ALA A 621 11.65 30.70 -1.25
N LYS A 622 12.09 30.46 -0.02
CA LYS A 622 13.51 30.61 0.38
C LYS A 622 14.34 29.35 0.15
N TYR A 623 13.76 28.17 0.42
CA TYR A 623 14.51 26.92 0.51
C TYR A 623 14.06 25.85 -0.50
N GLY A 624 12.89 26.05 -1.14
CA GLY A 624 12.25 25.03 -1.94
C GLY A 624 11.76 23.84 -1.10
N ILE A 625 11.52 22.71 -1.75
CA ILE A 625 11.06 21.48 -1.11
C ILE A 625 11.87 20.27 -1.60
N ARG A 626 12.11 19.28 -0.71
CA ARG A 626 12.93 18.10 -1.01
C ARG A 626 12.23 17.04 -1.84
N ASN A 627 10.93 16.86 -1.64
CA ASN A 627 10.12 15.79 -2.24
C ASN A 627 9.00 16.41 -3.07
N SER A 628 8.81 15.95 -4.30
CA SER A 628 7.81 16.54 -5.20
C SER A 628 6.37 16.17 -4.82
N GLN A 629 6.16 14.99 -4.22
CA GLN A 629 4.90 14.51 -3.69
C GLN A 629 5.15 13.89 -2.31
N LEU A 630 4.21 14.08 -1.37
CA LEU A 630 4.43 13.80 0.05
C LEU A 630 3.46 12.78 0.64
N SER A 631 2.25 12.65 0.09
CA SER A 631 1.17 11.94 0.76
C SER A 631 0.44 10.96 -0.15
N ALA A 632 0.19 9.75 0.37
CA ALA A 632 -0.57 8.67 -0.29
C ALA A 632 -1.20 7.78 0.77
N ILE A 633 -2.50 7.49 0.66
CA ILE A 633 -3.20 6.66 1.64
C ILE A 633 -3.47 5.27 1.08
N ALA A 634 -2.64 4.33 1.48
CA ALA A 634 -2.70 2.92 1.09
C ALA A 634 -3.81 2.14 1.85
N PRO A 635 -4.21 0.95 1.37
CA PRO A 635 -5.22 0.12 2.04
C PRO A 635 -4.76 -0.40 3.41
N ASN A 636 -3.46 -0.68 3.60
CA ASN A 636 -2.83 -1.11 4.86
C ASN A 636 -3.38 -2.41 5.45
N THR A 637 -3.90 -3.33 4.67
CA THR A 637 -4.61 -4.52 5.14
C THR A 637 -3.74 -5.39 6.06
N SER A 638 -2.51 -5.72 5.67
CA SER A 638 -1.60 -6.52 6.50
C SER A 638 -0.84 -5.70 7.53
N SER A 639 -0.39 -4.50 7.17
CA SER A 639 0.42 -3.66 8.06
C SER A 639 -0.37 -3.18 9.27
N SER A 640 -1.69 -2.99 9.15
CA SER A 640 -2.57 -2.65 10.27
C SER A 640 -2.63 -3.73 11.35
N LEU A 641 -2.50 -5.02 10.96
CA LEU A 641 -2.42 -6.14 11.92
C LEU A 641 -1.17 -6.02 12.81
N ILE A 642 -0.01 -5.70 12.22
CA ILE A 642 1.22 -5.46 12.99
C ILE A 642 1.06 -4.23 13.88
N GLN A 643 0.41 -3.19 13.37
CA GLN A 643 0.17 -1.96 14.11
C GLN A 643 -0.94 -2.08 15.17
N GLY A 644 -1.72 -3.17 15.18
CA GLY A 644 -2.83 -3.40 16.11
C GLY A 644 -3.92 -2.34 15.99
N CYS A 645 -4.25 -1.91 14.78
CA CYS A 645 -5.28 -0.91 14.51
C CYS A 645 -6.12 -1.29 13.27
N THR A 646 -7.18 -0.54 13.02
CA THR A 646 -7.99 -0.67 11.81
C THR A 646 -7.24 -0.21 10.56
N ALA A 647 -7.53 -0.84 9.42
CA ALA A 647 -6.86 -0.54 8.17
C ALA A 647 -7.29 0.83 7.59
N SER A 648 -6.35 1.55 6.97
CA SER A 648 -6.58 2.78 6.20
C SER A 648 -7.35 3.88 6.98
N VAL A 649 -8.09 4.72 6.26
CA VAL A 649 -8.91 5.82 6.76
C VAL A 649 -10.42 5.58 6.56
N LEU A 650 -10.79 4.39 6.16
CA LEU A 650 -12.16 3.97 5.92
C LEU A 650 -12.86 3.48 7.21
N PRO A 651 -14.21 3.39 7.21
CA PRO A 651 -14.93 2.68 8.28
C PRO A 651 -14.48 1.21 8.35
N ILE A 652 -14.71 0.57 9.48
CA ILE A 652 -14.37 -0.84 9.64
C ILE A 652 -15.16 -1.74 8.69
N TYR A 653 -14.55 -2.88 8.32
CA TYR A 653 -15.24 -3.92 7.54
C TYR A 653 -16.35 -4.58 8.36
N SER A 654 -16.00 -5.07 9.54
CA SER A 654 -16.93 -5.68 10.49
C SER A 654 -16.46 -5.46 11.92
N LYS A 655 -17.39 -5.43 12.87
CA LYS A 655 -17.11 -5.35 14.31
C LYS A 655 -16.48 -6.64 14.86
N PHE A 656 -16.78 -7.76 14.24
CA PHE A 656 -16.18 -9.06 14.52
C PHE A 656 -16.20 -9.91 13.26
N PHE A 657 -15.10 -10.55 12.92
CA PHE A 657 -15.00 -11.47 11.80
C PHE A 657 -13.94 -12.54 12.09
N VAL A 658 -14.04 -13.65 11.38
CA VAL A 658 -13.11 -14.76 11.51
C VAL A 658 -12.42 -14.97 10.17
N GLU A 659 -11.12 -14.75 10.15
CA GLU A 659 -10.29 -15.05 8.98
C GLU A 659 -9.95 -16.54 8.97
N THR A 660 -10.27 -17.23 7.88
CA THR A 660 -9.94 -18.64 7.71
C THR A 660 -8.71 -18.78 6.84
N HIS A 661 -7.58 -19.16 7.42
CA HIS A 661 -6.34 -19.46 6.71
C HIS A 661 -6.08 -20.97 6.78
N GLY A 662 -6.21 -21.69 5.67
CA GLY A 662 -5.83 -23.11 5.43
C GLY A 662 -5.86 -24.12 6.59
N LYS A 663 -5.35 -23.81 7.76
CA LYS A 663 -5.25 -24.67 8.95
C LYS A 663 -5.81 -24.07 10.25
N GLY A 664 -6.50 -22.93 10.19
CA GLY A 664 -7.05 -22.32 11.41
C GLY A 664 -7.89 -21.07 11.14
N SER A 665 -8.79 -20.79 12.07
CA SER A 665 -9.64 -19.61 12.08
C SER A 665 -9.09 -18.59 13.07
N ILE A 666 -8.87 -17.36 12.64
CA ILE A 666 -8.35 -16.27 13.46
C ILE A 666 -9.48 -15.26 13.67
N PRO A 667 -10.08 -15.20 14.86
CA PRO A 667 -11.06 -14.18 15.19
C PRO A 667 -10.35 -12.82 15.29
N ASN A 668 -10.97 -11.79 14.73
CA ASN A 668 -10.48 -10.43 14.73
C ASN A 668 -11.60 -9.42 15.04
N CYS A 669 -11.23 -8.35 15.75
CA CYS A 669 -12.12 -7.24 16.09
C CYS A 669 -11.28 -5.97 16.31
N PRO A 670 -11.89 -4.78 16.17
CA PRO A 670 -11.23 -3.51 16.47
C PRO A 670 -10.70 -3.46 17.91
N PRO A 671 -9.59 -2.76 18.18
CA PRO A 671 -8.89 -2.82 19.50
C PRO A 671 -9.72 -2.27 20.67
N PHE A 672 -10.63 -1.34 20.45
CA PHE A 672 -11.44 -0.70 21.50
C PHE A 672 -12.92 -1.12 21.44
N ILE A 673 -13.23 -2.29 20.85
CA ILE A 673 -14.61 -2.70 20.55
C ILE A 673 -15.47 -2.83 21.80
N LYS A 674 -14.91 -3.33 22.92
CA LYS A 674 -15.61 -3.53 24.19
C LYS A 674 -16.23 -2.22 24.70
N ASP A 675 -15.44 -1.15 24.74
CA ASP A 675 -15.84 0.13 25.33
C ASP A 675 -16.42 1.11 24.31
N LYS A 676 -16.12 0.93 23.02
CA LYS A 676 -16.44 1.89 21.95
C LYS A 676 -17.32 1.28 20.86
N PHE A 677 -18.06 0.22 21.15
CA PHE A 677 -18.88 -0.53 20.21
C PHE A 677 -19.77 0.35 19.32
N TRP A 678 -20.41 1.38 19.89
CA TRP A 678 -21.33 2.25 19.16
C TRP A 678 -20.65 3.27 18.24
N PHE A 679 -19.38 3.54 18.46
CA PHE A 679 -18.60 4.46 17.64
C PHE A 679 -17.93 3.79 16.44
N TYR A 680 -17.78 2.47 16.48
CA TYR A 680 -17.36 1.70 15.31
C TYR A 680 -18.51 1.46 14.36
N GLN A 681 -18.40 1.99 13.16
CA GLN A 681 -19.42 1.86 12.10
C GLN A 681 -18.86 1.02 10.95
N GLU A 682 -19.64 0.03 10.51
CA GLU A 682 -19.25 -0.86 9.40
C GLU A 682 -19.52 -0.18 8.06
N ASN A 683 -18.54 -0.18 7.15
CA ASN A 683 -18.61 0.44 5.83
C ASN A 683 -19.88 0.02 5.07
N ARG A 684 -20.18 -1.27 5.04
CA ARG A 684 -21.37 -1.86 4.39
C ARG A 684 -22.71 -1.33 4.89
N ASN A 685 -22.72 -0.68 6.03
CA ASN A 685 -23.91 -0.16 6.69
C ASN A 685 -24.08 1.36 6.52
N ILE A 686 -23.09 2.03 5.93
CA ILE A 686 -23.08 3.47 5.67
C ILE A 686 -23.49 3.75 4.21
N ASN A 687 -24.19 4.85 3.98
CA ASN A 687 -24.43 5.31 2.62
C ASN A 687 -23.07 5.69 1.97
N GLN A 688 -22.78 5.14 0.79
CA GLN A 688 -21.49 5.34 0.14
C GLN A 688 -21.23 6.80 -0.26
N LYS A 689 -22.27 7.59 -0.50
CA LYS A 689 -22.14 9.06 -0.71
C LYS A 689 -21.60 9.76 0.55
N THR A 690 -22.00 9.32 1.75
CA THR A 690 -21.42 9.84 3.00
C THR A 690 -19.93 9.50 3.12
N ILE A 691 -19.51 8.31 2.67
CA ILE A 691 -18.10 7.95 2.62
C ILE A 691 -17.36 8.86 1.64
N ILE A 692 -17.90 9.08 0.45
CA ILE A 692 -17.31 10.00 -0.53
C ILE A 692 -17.19 11.42 0.03
N ASP A 693 -18.18 11.89 0.78
CA ASP A 693 -18.12 13.21 1.42
C ASP A 693 -16.95 13.32 2.40
N ILE A 694 -16.82 12.35 3.30
CA ILE A 694 -15.71 12.30 4.27
C ILE A 694 -14.36 12.15 3.56
N MET A 695 -14.28 11.26 2.54
CA MET A 695 -13.06 11.09 1.76
C MET A 695 -12.66 12.35 1.00
N SER A 696 -13.62 13.15 0.52
CA SER A 696 -13.32 14.41 -0.17
C SER A 696 -12.67 15.43 0.77
N ARG A 697 -13.04 15.43 2.06
CA ARG A 697 -12.42 16.27 3.08
C ARG A 697 -10.95 15.91 3.31
N ILE A 698 -10.63 14.62 3.25
CA ILE A 698 -9.25 14.13 3.35
C ILE A 698 -8.50 14.39 2.04
N ASN A 699 -9.12 14.05 0.89
CA ASN A 699 -8.48 14.07 -0.42
C ASN A 699 -7.92 15.43 -0.83
N LYS A 700 -8.54 16.53 -0.39
CA LYS A 700 -8.06 17.90 -0.70
C LYS A 700 -6.70 18.24 -0.06
N TRP A 701 -6.26 17.45 0.96
CA TRP A 701 -4.99 17.59 1.65
C TRP A 701 -3.94 16.56 1.24
N ILE A 702 -4.31 15.63 0.34
CA ILE A 702 -3.46 14.57 -0.19
C ILE A 702 -3.04 14.94 -1.60
N ASP A 703 -1.75 15.00 -1.89
CA ASP A 703 -1.24 15.35 -3.23
C ASP A 703 -1.30 14.19 -4.22
N THR A 704 -1.23 12.93 -3.75
CA THR A 704 -1.53 11.77 -4.58
C THR A 704 -2.96 11.24 -4.33
N GLY A 705 -3.17 9.96 -4.07
CA GLY A 705 -4.51 9.36 -3.98
C GLY A 705 -4.81 8.70 -2.64
N ILE A 706 -6.03 8.21 -2.54
CA ILE A 706 -6.55 7.41 -1.44
C ILE A 706 -7.14 6.14 -2.04
N SER A 707 -6.79 4.97 -1.49
CA SER A 707 -7.41 3.69 -1.86
C SER A 707 -8.83 3.59 -1.29
N ILE A 708 -9.81 4.20 -1.95
CA ILE A 708 -11.19 4.27 -1.48
C ILE A 708 -11.93 3.01 -1.89
N GLU A 709 -12.30 2.17 -0.93
CA GLU A 709 -13.18 1.02 -1.15
C GLU A 709 -14.63 1.38 -0.89
N LEU A 710 -15.49 1.10 -1.87
CA LEU A 710 -16.93 1.22 -1.76
C LEU A 710 -17.53 -0.16 -1.42
N MET A 711 -18.51 -0.20 -0.50
CA MET A 711 -19.16 -1.44 -0.08
C MET A 711 -20.66 -1.34 -0.21
N TYR A 712 -21.24 -2.17 -1.07
CA TYR A 712 -22.69 -2.22 -1.28
C TYR A 712 -23.27 -3.49 -0.69
N ASN A 713 -24.15 -3.34 0.31
CA ASN A 713 -24.90 -4.44 0.88
C ASN A 713 -26.17 -4.69 0.05
N LEU A 714 -26.14 -5.68 -0.83
CA LEU A 714 -27.25 -6.01 -1.73
C LEU A 714 -28.54 -6.45 -1.01
N ASN A 715 -28.44 -6.78 0.30
CA ASN A 715 -29.62 -7.03 1.14
C ASN A 715 -30.42 -5.77 1.49
N ARG A 716 -29.89 -4.58 1.23
CA ARG A 716 -30.51 -3.29 1.57
C ARG A 716 -31.17 -2.60 0.39
N ASN A 717 -31.58 -3.33 -0.63
CA ASN A 717 -32.31 -2.78 -1.78
C ASN A 717 -31.49 -1.71 -2.57
N ILE A 718 -30.16 -1.87 -2.67
CA ILE A 718 -29.28 -0.99 -3.44
C ILE A 718 -29.71 -1.02 -4.91
N LYS A 719 -29.93 0.15 -5.48
CA LYS A 719 -30.29 0.33 -6.89
C LYS A 719 -29.10 0.78 -7.72
N ALA A 720 -29.10 0.52 -9.01
CA ALA A 720 -28.07 0.99 -9.92
C ALA A 720 -27.88 2.52 -9.89
N VAL A 721 -28.94 3.26 -9.58
CA VAL A 721 -28.89 4.72 -9.42
C VAL A 721 -28.03 5.14 -8.22
N ASP A 722 -28.02 4.38 -7.13
CA ASP A 722 -27.21 4.70 -5.94
C ASP A 722 -25.72 4.62 -6.25
N ILE A 723 -25.31 3.64 -7.07
CA ILE A 723 -23.94 3.46 -7.52
C ILE A 723 -23.56 4.58 -8.50
N TYR A 724 -24.44 4.85 -9.47
CA TYR A 724 -24.27 5.94 -10.42
C TYR A 724 -24.05 7.29 -9.70
N GLU A 725 -24.93 7.63 -8.76
CA GLU A 725 -24.84 8.86 -7.99
C GLU A 725 -23.57 8.93 -7.14
N THR A 726 -23.11 7.81 -6.59
CA THR A 726 -21.85 7.76 -5.83
C THR A 726 -20.65 8.07 -6.71
N ILE A 727 -20.58 7.52 -7.93
CA ILE A 727 -19.50 7.80 -8.88
C ILE A 727 -19.55 9.26 -9.35
N MET A 728 -20.75 9.78 -9.66
CA MET A 728 -20.93 11.17 -10.05
C MET A 728 -20.55 12.15 -8.92
N ASP A 729 -20.91 11.82 -7.68
CA ASP A 729 -20.56 12.62 -6.51
C ASP A 729 -19.04 12.61 -6.24
N ALA A 730 -18.39 11.45 -6.40
CA ALA A 730 -16.93 11.32 -6.29
C ALA A 730 -16.23 12.23 -7.32
N TRP A 731 -16.64 12.20 -8.57
CA TRP A 731 -16.10 13.08 -9.61
C TRP A 731 -16.31 14.56 -9.28
N LYS A 732 -17.53 14.96 -8.90
CA LYS A 732 -17.89 16.37 -8.58
C LYS A 732 -17.14 16.90 -7.35
N LYS A 733 -16.71 16.03 -6.45
CA LYS A 733 -15.95 16.37 -5.24
C LYS A 733 -14.44 16.23 -5.40
N ASP A 734 -13.95 16.20 -6.63
CA ASP A 734 -12.51 16.09 -6.95
C ASP A 734 -11.81 14.86 -6.32
N ILE A 735 -12.55 13.77 -6.08
CA ILE A 735 -11.92 12.50 -5.75
C ILE A 735 -11.03 12.07 -6.91
N LYS A 736 -9.80 11.67 -6.61
CA LYS A 736 -8.83 11.30 -7.64
C LYS A 736 -9.02 9.89 -8.16
N THR A 737 -9.33 8.96 -7.24
CA THR A 737 -9.40 7.52 -7.55
C THR A 737 -10.47 6.81 -6.74
N LEU A 738 -11.08 5.77 -7.32
CA LEU A 738 -11.90 4.77 -6.62
C LEU A 738 -11.25 3.41 -6.81
N TYR A 739 -11.09 2.68 -5.70
CA TYR A 739 -10.47 1.38 -5.66
C TYR A 739 -11.50 0.26 -5.84
N TYR A 740 -11.61 -0.71 -4.96
CA TYR A 740 -12.60 -1.78 -5.06
C TYR A 740 -14.02 -1.31 -4.84
N THR A 741 -14.94 -1.92 -5.61
CA THR A 741 -16.39 -1.87 -5.35
C THR A 741 -16.82 -3.24 -4.84
N ARG A 742 -16.92 -3.42 -3.53
CA ARG A 742 -17.30 -4.71 -2.92
C ARG A 742 -18.80 -4.84 -2.78
N THR A 743 -19.33 -6.04 -3.05
CA THR A 743 -20.74 -6.38 -2.84
C THR A 743 -20.87 -7.49 -1.81
N ILE A 744 -21.89 -7.41 -0.95
CA ILE A 744 -22.20 -8.42 0.06
C ILE A 744 -23.57 -9.00 -0.26
N GLN A 745 -23.64 -10.32 -0.44
CA GLN A 745 -24.87 -11.05 -0.77
C GLN A 745 -25.61 -11.60 0.47
N LYS A 746 -26.82 -12.12 0.24
CA LYS A 746 -27.77 -12.59 1.27
C LYS A 746 -27.23 -13.70 2.19
N ASP A 747 -26.33 -14.51 1.73
CA ASP A 747 -25.77 -15.65 2.44
C ASP A 747 -24.54 -15.32 3.31
N GLY A 748 -24.18 -14.04 3.39
CA GLY A 748 -22.99 -13.59 4.11
C GLY A 748 -21.68 -13.91 3.40
N SER A 749 -21.73 -14.61 2.26
CA SER A 749 -20.56 -14.76 1.40
C SER A 749 -20.30 -13.41 0.72
N SER A 750 -19.18 -12.79 1.05
CA SER A 750 -18.63 -11.76 0.16
C SER A 750 -18.27 -12.42 -1.16
N VAL A 751 -18.51 -11.74 -2.28
CA VAL A 751 -17.93 -12.14 -3.57
C VAL A 751 -16.42 -11.88 -3.49
N GLU A 752 -15.77 -12.53 -2.55
CA GLU A 752 -14.32 -12.53 -2.35
C GLU A 752 -13.70 -13.66 -3.16
N LYS A 753 -13.69 -13.53 -4.48
CA LYS A 753 -12.89 -14.43 -5.30
C LYS A 753 -11.52 -13.86 -5.72
N SER A 754 -11.17 -12.67 -5.25
CA SER A 754 -9.82 -12.15 -5.48
C SER A 754 -9.40 -11.16 -4.39
N GLU A 755 -8.93 -11.66 -3.27
CA GLU A 755 -8.05 -10.86 -2.44
C GLU A 755 -6.86 -10.41 -3.30
N CYS A 756 -6.59 -9.10 -3.33
CA CYS A 756 -5.30 -8.62 -3.78
C CYS A 756 -4.25 -9.16 -2.80
N VAL A 757 -3.74 -10.35 -3.07
CA VAL A 757 -2.72 -11.01 -2.23
C VAL A 757 -1.46 -10.13 -2.10
N SER A 758 -1.26 -9.16 -3.00
CA SER A 758 -0.18 -8.18 -2.89
C SER A 758 -0.51 -7.06 -1.91
N CYS A 759 -1.80 -6.72 -1.71
CA CYS A 759 -2.25 -5.76 -0.69
C CYS A 759 -2.46 -6.42 0.67
N ALA A 760 -2.87 -7.71 0.67
CA ALA A 760 -2.93 -8.57 1.85
C ALA A 760 -1.55 -9.12 2.22
N GLY A 761 -0.59 -8.92 1.36
CA GLY A 761 0.77 -9.40 1.53
C GLY A 761 1.70 -8.36 2.16
#